data_c3bc57e26018ddb71af7934087cede3a
#
_entry.id   c3bc57e26018ddb71af7934087cede3a
#
_cell.length_a   1.000
_cell.length_b   1.000
_cell.length_c   1.000
_cell.angle_alpha   90.00
_cell.angle_beta   90.00
_cell.angle_gamma   90.00
#
_symmetry.space_group_name_H-M   'P 1'
#
loop_
_entity.id
_entity.type
_entity.pdbx_description
1 polymer ?
#
loop_
_entity_poly.entity_id
_entity_poly.type
_entity_poly.pdbx_seq_one_letter_code
_entity_poly.pdbx_strand_id
1 'polypeptide(L)'
;MSTSSPSQTAAPDPAAAAPAEASDADVALFGKDPMPRIVDVQPVMDGPSGEPATVRLYQRSEDFSEIIEHEEPFYPFFFVSDISLLKGLRDRFRFQELSGDNFYSHLVVFQSWDDYWDAIRQIERRTDSEESWPDEIYRVGSPTQQYLMQSGRTCLLDMTLDDLHRLQFDIEVYTEGGFPNADRPEDKIIIVAFSDNRGWTKLLHLDDETDEATLLRQTVQVIRERDPDVIEGHNVFSFDLTYILDRCNLHNVDFAIGRDGSVPRTYDSSMRFAERTVDYPAVDVVGRHVIDTYFQVMSFDVFSRDLPDYSLKTAARYFGLAPEERTYIEGVDISRAWREERDTLLDYALDDVIETKRLAGHLSGSTFYLAQMLPMTYGSSARRGPAAKIESLFVREYLRQRHGLPRSEWGSQSMGGYTDIFISGVMGPIVYADVESLYPSIMLNYDVKPSGDSLDLFPQLLERLTDLRLETKQDMKDAEDEEVRSELDARQSSYKVLINSFYGVLGFSLSAFNDFEEADRVARTGQEILRELIAEIRERGGTVIEVDTDGVLFVPPDGVRGEEAEVDFTVGLTEAMPEGIRVGFDGRYEKMLSYKKKNYALLTYDGDLKFKGSSLISRSNEPFGRDFVRRAIRRLLDHDVEGLHALYVDTRNKIVNSDWESVDSFARTETLKDTLSDYEADVEAGNRPRAATYELAKQKQERTGKPVKKGDRISYYITGDSAGVTAFKNSRLAADWDPDNPDENTAYYLKRLDEFAEKFEPFFTEADFRLVFSPEDMFGFSADGIEIQEREHESDYHQDQDEEVPF
;
A
#
# COMPACT_ATOMS: atom_id res chain seq x y z
N MET A 1 63.17 5.70 -29.71
CA MET A 1 61.90 5.45 -30.39
C MET A 1 60.84 5.48 -29.32
N SER A 2 60.14 6.62 -29.27
CA SER A 2 59.13 6.93 -28.29
C SER A 2 57.81 6.28 -28.69
N THR A 3 57.19 5.56 -27.77
CA THR A 3 55.80 5.09 -27.88
C THR A 3 54.92 5.98 -27.00
N SER A 4 54.11 6.81 -27.65
CA SER A 4 53.08 7.64 -27.04
C SER A 4 51.88 6.80 -26.63
N SER A 5 51.49 6.91 -25.36
CA SER A 5 50.21 6.44 -24.82
C SER A 5 49.09 7.39 -25.24
N PRO A 6 47.87 6.91 -25.50
CA PRO A 6 46.72 7.77 -25.78
C PRO A 6 46.19 8.45 -24.50
N SER A 7 45.91 9.74 -24.61
CA SER A 7 45.30 10.58 -23.59
C SER A 7 43.87 10.09 -23.27
N GLN A 8 43.61 9.80 -22.01
CA GLN A 8 42.27 9.73 -21.46
C GLN A 8 41.65 11.15 -21.52
N THR A 9 40.59 11.30 -22.25
CA THR A 9 39.69 12.44 -22.14
C THR A 9 38.90 12.28 -20.85
N ALA A 10 39.20 13.12 -19.88
CA ALA A 10 38.43 13.25 -18.67
C ALA A 10 37.00 13.70 -19.03
N ALA A 11 36.01 13.06 -18.44
CA ALA A 11 34.61 13.51 -18.46
C ALA A 11 34.52 14.91 -17.83
N PRO A 12 33.59 15.76 -18.27
CA PRO A 12 33.46 17.09 -17.69
C PRO A 12 32.99 16.98 -16.23
N ASP A 13 33.73 17.71 -15.37
CA ASP A 13 33.45 17.90 -13.95
C ASP A 13 32.05 18.56 -13.78
N PRO A 14 31.09 17.95 -13.08
CA PRO A 14 29.75 18.53 -12.86
C PRO A 14 29.73 19.67 -11.82
N ALA A 15 30.90 20.15 -11.34
CA ALA A 15 31.01 21.13 -10.26
C ALA A 15 31.33 22.55 -10.70
N ALA A 16 30.89 23.02 -11.86
CA ALA A 16 31.15 24.39 -12.32
C ALA A 16 29.97 25.09 -13.01
N ALA A 17 28.77 24.98 -12.45
CA ALA A 17 27.72 25.99 -12.62
C ALA A 17 27.41 26.55 -11.23
N ALA A 18 27.55 27.85 -11.01
CA ALA A 18 27.02 28.51 -9.83
C ALA A 18 25.53 28.15 -9.74
N PRO A 19 24.99 27.75 -8.55
CA PRO A 19 23.60 27.36 -8.44
C PRO A 19 22.75 28.52 -8.91
N ALA A 20 21.95 28.31 -9.95
CA ALA A 20 20.82 29.17 -10.26
C ALA A 20 20.03 29.34 -8.97
N GLU A 21 19.62 30.55 -8.60
CA GLU A 21 18.77 30.75 -7.42
C GLU A 21 17.56 29.78 -7.57
N ALA A 22 17.40 28.88 -6.59
CA ALA A 22 16.33 27.89 -6.60
C ALA A 22 14.99 28.60 -6.74
N SER A 23 14.11 28.07 -7.58
CA SER A 23 12.76 28.65 -7.72
C SER A 23 11.99 28.53 -6.40
N ASP A 24 10.97 29.37 -6.20
CA ASP A 24 10.11 29.25 -5.00
C ASP A 24 9.44 27.86 -4.91
N ALA A 25 9.10 27.26 -6.05
CA ALA A 25 8.57 25.90 -6.10
C ALA A 25 9.61 24.83 -5.69
N ASP A 26 10.88 24.99 -6.09
CA ASP A 26 11.95 24.10 -5.66
C ASP A 26 12.21 24.25 -4.15
N VAL A 27 12.19 25.46 -3.60
CA VAL A 27 12.29 25.70 -2.16
C VAL A 27 11.11 25.08 -1.41
N ALA A 28 9.92 25.16 -1.98
CA ALA A 28 8.72 24.54 -1.39
C ALA A 28 8.74 23.01 -1.45
N LEU A 29 9.41 22.40 -2.44
CA LEU A 29 9.58 20.95 -2.56
C LEU A 29 10.76 20.43 -1.73
N PHE A 30 11.96 21.00 -1.88
CA PHE A 30 13.20 20.46 -1.32
C PHE A 30 13.65 21.16 -0.02
N GLY A 31 12.92 22.16 0.41
CA GLY A 31 13.27 22.97 1.57
C GLY A 31 14.25 24.09 1.26
N LYS A 32 14.49 24.96 2.24
CA LYS A 32 15.35 26.15 2.12
C LYS A 32 16.80 25.90 2.53
N ASP A 33 17.02 25.02 3.51
CA ASP A 33 18.33 24.69 4.06
C ASP A 33 18.82 23.37 3.47
N PRO A 34 19.80 23.39 2.56
CA PRO A 34 20.27 22.22 1.85
C PRO A 34 21.27 21.38 2.66
N MET A 35 21.18 21.34 3.99
CA MET A 35 22.08 20.50 4.81
C MET A 35 22.04 19.05 4.32
N PRO A 36 23.15 18.48 3.80
CA PRO A 36 23.13 17.16 3.17
C PRO A 36 23.16 16.04 4.20
N ARG A 37 22.77 14.85 3.77
CA ARG A 37 22.98 13.57 4.46
C ARG A 37 22.41 13.49 5.89
N ILE A 38 21.34 14.24 6.20
CA ILE A 38 20.60 14.06 7.45
C ILE A 38 19.83 12.75 7.35
N VAL A 39 20.23 11.72 8.11
CA VAL A 39 19.56 10.43 8.10
C VAL A 39 18.39 10.39 9.06
N ASP A 40 18.45 11.06 10.20
CA ASP A 40 17.33 11.13 11.14
C ASP A 40 17.36 12.39 12.00
N VAL A 41 16.19 12.76 12.53
CA VAL A 41 16.00 13.89 13.44
C VAL A 41 15.11 13.44 14.58
N GLN A 42 15.60 13.56 15.81
CA GLN A 42 14.90 13.14 17.02
C GLN A 42 14.72 14.31 18.00
N PRO A 43 13.51 14.55 18.52
CA PRO A 43 13.31 15.52 19.60
C PRO A 43 13.91 14.99 20.90
N VAL A 44 14.59 15.85 21.65
CA VAL A 44 15.03 15.54 23.01
C VAL A 44 13.88 15.86 23.96
N MET A 45 13.22 14.81 24.48
CA MET A 45 12.02 14.95 25.31
C MET A 45 12.27 14.81 26.81
N ASP A 46 13.44 14.28 27.21
CA ASP A 46 13.76 13.90 28.58
C ASP A 46 14.54 14.99 29.35
N GLY A 47 14.48 16.24 28.88
CA GLY A 47 15.09 17.38 29.56
C GLY A 47 14.34 17.73 30.85
N PRO A 48 15.01 18.37 31.83
CA PRO A 48 14.37 18.93 33.03
C PRO A 48 13.22 19.88 32.67
N SER A 49 12.20 19.94 33.54
CA SER A 49 11.03 20.80 33.32
C SER A 49 11.46 22.26 33.13
N GLY A 50 10.96 22.93 32.08
CA GLY A 50 11.23 24.32 31.72
C GLY A 50 12.54 24.57 30.96
N GLU A 51 13.29 23.53 30.58
CA GLU A 51 14.43 23.70 29.70
C GLU A 51 13.99 23.98 28.26
N PRO A 52 14.84 24.69 27.47
CA PRO A 52 14.60 24.88 26.04
C PRO A 52 14.49 23.55 25.33
N ALA A 53 13.49 23.42 24.42
CA ALA A 53 13.37 22.26 23.58
C ALA A 53 14.54 22.16 22.58
N THR A 54 15.07 20.98 22.40
CA THR A 54 16.16 20.69 21.49
C THR A 54 15.83 19.49 20.61
N VAL A 55 16.52 19.39 19.49
CA VAL A 55 16.49 18.23 18.60
C VAL A 55 17.90 17.71 18.39
N ARG A 56 18.04 16.42 18.21
CA ARG A 56 19.28 15.76 17.80
C ARG A 56 19.18 15.32 16.37
N LEU A 57 20.12 15.76 15.53
CA LEU A 57 20.24 15.37 14.14
C LEU A 57 21.34 14.32 14.04
N TYR A 58 21.08 13.30 13.25
CA TYR A 58 22.03 12.26 12.86
C TYR A 58 22.39 12.48 11.39
N GLN A 59 23.64 12.81 11.12
CA GLN A 59 24.14 13.12 9.79
C GLN A 59 25.24 12.14 9.39
N ARG A 60 25.21 11.58 8.18
CA ARG A 60 26.33 10.80 7.65
C ARG A 60 27.48 11.72 7.27
N SER A 61 28.71 11.27 7.55
CA SER A 61 29.95 11.89 7.06
C SER A 61 29.98 11.91 5.52
N GLU A 62 30.92 12.66 4.94
CA GLU A 62 31.04 12.79 3.48
C GLU A 62 31.35 11.44 2.81
N ASP A 63 32.07 10.56 3.48
CA ASP A 63 32.40 9.20 3.03
C ASP A 63 31.44 8.12 3.51
N PHE A 64 30.31 8.51 4.11
CA PHE A 64 29.26 7.64 4.67
C PHE A 64 29.73 6.66 5.78
N SER A 65 30.95 6.80 6.30
CA SER A 65 31.53 5.85 7.25
C SER A 65 31.04 6.05 8.68
N GLU A 66 30.73 7.29 9.07
CA GLU A 66 30.39 7.65 10.45
C GLU A 66 29.09 8.46 10.55
N ILE A 67 28.50 8.44 11.72
CA ILE A 67 27.39 9.34 12.09
C ILE A 67 27.94 10.50 12.92
N ILE A 68 27.61 11.73 12.49
CA ILE A 68 27.88 12.96 13.19
C ILE A 68 26.59 13.41 13.86
N GLU A 69 26.63 13.59 15.18
CA GLU A 69 25.47 14.07 15.94
C GLU A 69 25.57 15.59 16.11
N HIS A 70 24.43 16.28 15.87
CA HIS A 70 24.28 17.70 16.13
C HIS A 70 23.11 17.90 17.08
N GLU A 71 23.25 18.78 18.04
CA GLU A 71 22.14 19.21 18.90
C GLU A 71 21.81 20.67 18.61
N GLU A 72 20.55 20.93 18.27
CA GLU A 72 20.08 22.26 17.88
C GLU A 72 18.86 22.69 18.69
N PRO A 73 18.72 24.01 18.96
CA PRO A 73 17.54 24.54 19.62
C PRO A 73 16.32 24.39 18.72
N PHE A 74 15.18 24.13 19.34
CA PHE A 74 13.90 23.99 18.70
C PHE A 74 12.84 24.82 19.41
N TYR A 75 11.86 25.32 18.67
CA TYR A 75 10.76 26.12 19.21
C TYR A 75 9.43 25.45 18.87
N PRO A 76 8.83 24.63 19.78
CA PRO A 76 7.51 24.07 19.57
C PRO A 76 6.50 25.14 19.16
N PHE A 77 5.63 24.86 18.20
CA PHE A 77 4.68 25.83 17.69
C PHE A 77 3.33 25.23 17.32
N PHE A 78 2.33 26.09 17.24
CA PHE A 78 1.05 25.84 16.61
C PHE A 78 0.49 27.14 15.99
N PHE A 79 -0.49 27.00 15.12
CA PHE A 79 -1.24 28.12 14.60
C PHE A 79 -2.55 28.25 15.37
N VAL A 80 -3.03 29.49 15.59
CA VAL A 80 -4.28 29.76 16.32
C VAL A 80 -5.09 30.82 15.60
N SER A 81 -6.41 30.69 15.66
CA SER A 81 -7.35 31.66 15.08
C SER A 81 -7.48 32.95 15.93
N ASP A 82 -7.45 32.82 17.25
CA ASP A 82 -7.61 33.96 18.19
C ASP A 82 -6.57 33.91 19.30
N ILE A 83 -5.61 34.84 19.27
CA ILE A 83 -4.56 34.96 20.28
C ILE A 83 -5.10 35.29 21.70
N SER A 84 -6.33 35.79 21.81
CA SER A 84 -6.95 36.08 23.11
C SER A 84 -7.17 34.83 23.98
N LEU A 85 -7.23 33.65 23.35
CA LEU A 85 -7.32 32.35 24.03
C LEU A 85 -6.10 32.07 24.93
N LEU A 86 -4.96 32.69 24.63
CA LEU A 86 -3.72 32.58 25.45
C LEU A 86 -3.53 33.70 26.48
N LYS A 87 -4.56 34.51 26.69
CA LYS A 87 -4.50 35.58 27.68
C LYS A 87 -4.24 35.01 29.10
N GLY A 88 -3.19 35.47 29.76
CA GLY A 88 -2.75 34.99 31.08
C GLY A 88 -1.40 34.22 31.03
N LEU A 89 -0.94 33.81 29.87
CA LEU A 89 0.36 33.13 29.66
C LEU A 89 1.43 34.06 29.05
N ARG A 90 1.30 35.39 29.19
CA ARG A 90 1.98 36.42 28.39
C ARG A 90 3.50 36.28 28.25
N ASP A 91 4.20 35.79 29.23
CA ASP A 91 5.68 35.71 29.22
C ASP A 91 6.20 34.31 28.85
N ARG A 92 5.30 33.37 28.50
CA ARG A 92 5.61 31.97 28.25
C ARG A 92 5.62 31.62 26.76
N PHE A 93 5.23 32.54 25.90
CA PHE A 93 5.20 32.33 24.44
C PHE A 93 5.51 33.62 23.68
N ARG A 94 5.88 33.46 22.43
CA ARG A 94 5.90 34.57 21.48
C ARG A 94 4.88 34.26 20.38
N PHE A 95 4.37 35.29 19.75
CA PHE A 95 3.45 35.14 18.66
C PHE A 95 3.72 36.14 17.55
N GLN A 96 3.26 35.80 16.35
CA GLN A 96 3.28 36.66 15.18
C GLN A 96 1.92 36.59 14.49
N GLU A 97 1.35 37.74 14.16
CA GLU A 97 0.22 37.84 13.27
C GLU A 97 0.70 37.48 11.86
N LEU A 98 -0.08 36.65 11.17
CA LEU A 98 0.24 36.11 9.85
C LEU A 98 -0.46 36.91 8.76
N SER A 99 0.10 36.92 7.56
CA SER A 99 -0.49 37.58 6.39
C SER A 99 -1.69 36.77 5.84
N GLY A 100 -2.54 37.45 5.10
CA GLY A 100 -3.76 36.86 4.50
C GLY A 100 -4.94 36.75 5.45
N ASP A 101 -6.08 36.32 4.90
CA ASP A 101 -7.37 36.29 5.59
C ASP A 101 -7.79 34.89 6.03
N ASN A 102 -6.87 33.91 6.02
CA ASN A 102 -7.12 32.54 6.42
C ASN A 102 -7.42 32.42 7.94
N PHE A 103 -8.15 31.37 8.30
CA PHE A 103 -8.72 31.15 9.63
C PHE A 103 -7.68 31.16 10.75
N TYR A 104 -6.56 30.44 10.60
CA TYR A 104 -5.49 30.41 11.58
C TYR A 104 -4.52 31.57 11.34
N SER A 105 -4.83 32.72 11.89
CA SER A 105 -4.19 33.99 11.61
C SER A 105 -2.97 34.33 12.47
N HIS A 106 -2.61 33.49 13.44
CA HIS A 106 -1.48 33.72 14.33
C HIS A 106 -0.61 32.46 14.47
N LEU A 107 0.71 32.66 14.38
CA LEU A 107 1.72 31.66 14.74
C LEU A 107 2.14 31.90 16.21
N VAL A 108 2.09 30.86 17.02
CA VAL A 108 2.52 30.89 18.43
C VAL A 108 3.68 29.92 18.59
N VAL A 109 4.78 30.41 19.23
CA VAL A 109 6.01 29.63 19.43
C VAL A 109 6.39 29.63 20.90
N PHE A 110 7.00 28.54 21.36
CA PHE A 110 7.36 28.30 22.75
C PHE A 110 8.86 27.98 22.87
N GLN A 111 9.44 28.20 24.05
CA GLN A 111 10.82 27.78 24.34
C GLN A 111 10.89 26.35 24.87
N SER A 112 9.85 25.89 25.57
CA SER A 112 9.80 24.57 26.17
C SER A 112 8.53 23.82 25.80
N TRP A 113 8.59 22.49 25.94
CA TRP A 113 7.43 21.64 25.79
C TRP A 113 6.37 21.86 26.87
N ASP A 114 6.80 22.20 28.10
CA ASP A 114 5.86 22.47 29.19
C ASP A 114 4.97 23.67 28.88
N ASP A 115 5.55 24.77 28.40
CA ASP A 115 4.80 25.95 27.99
C ASP A 115 3.85 25.68 26.82
N TYR A 116 4.31 24.88 25.85
CA TYR A 116 3.49 24.44 24.71
C TYR A 116 2.25 23.65 25.17
N TRP A 117 2.44 22.64 26.01
CA TRP A 117 1.34 21.83 26.49
C TRP A 117 0.41 22.58 27.46
N ASP A 118 0.95 23.48 28.28
CA ASP A 118 0.12 24.36 29.14
C ASP A 118 -0.76 25.28 28.32
N ALA A 119 -0.25 25.80 27.20
CA ALA A 119 -1.02 26.63 26.30
C ALA A 119 -2.19 25.86 25.66
N ILE A 120 -1.93 24.65 25.20
CA ILE A 120 -2.96 23.77 24.63
C ILE A 120 -4.05 23.49 25.68
N ARG A 121 -3.68 23.03 26.87
CA ARG A 121 -4.62 22.79 27.97
C ARG A 121 -5.43 24.03 28.35
N GLN A 122 -4.86 25.24 28.22
CA GLN A 122 -5.62 26.46 28.45
C GLN A 122 -6.66 26.73 27.36
N ILE A 123 -6.32 26.49 26.09
CA ILE A 123 -7.24 26.67 24.98
C ILE A 123 -8.39 25.65 25.11
N GLU A 124 -8.11 24.36 25.31
CA GLU A 124 -9.11 23.31 25.56
C GLU A 124 -10.15 23.73 26.62
N ARG A 125 -9.68 24.23 27.76
CA ARG A 125 -10.57 24.72 28.84
C ARG A 125 -11.41 25.93 28.47
N ARG A 126 -10.95 26.75 27.50
CA ARG A 126 -11.66 27.98 27.10
C ARG A 126 -12.65 27.77 25.98
N THR A 127 -12.48 26.66 25.25
CA THR A 127 -13.30 26.27 24.12
C THR A 127 -14.25 25.13 24.46
N ASP A 128 -14.26 24.67 25.72
CA ASP A 128 -15.00 23.48 26.20
C ASP A 128 -14.73 22.22 25.31
N SER A 129 -13.48 22.08 24.84
CA SER A 129 -13.04 21.02 23.93
C SER A 129 -12.29 19.90 24.67
N GLU A 130 -12.73 19.54 25.90
CA GLU A 130 -12.02 18.52 26.71
C GLU A 130 -12.03 17.12 26.10
N GLU A 131 -13.00 16.82 25.27
CA GLU A 131 -13.15 15.51 24.59
C GLU A 131 -12.63 15.49 23.14
N SER A 132 -12.27 16.64 22.57
CA SER A 132 -11.79 16.77 21.20
C SER A 132 -10.72 17.87 21.08
N TRP A 133 -9.93 17.83 20.00
CA TRP A 133 -9.01 18.94 19.73
C TRP A 133 -9.78 20.22 19.44
N PRO A 134 -9.34 21.37 20.02
CA PRO A 134 -9.97 22.65 19.72
C PRO A 134 -9.83 23.01 18.25
N ASP A 135 -10.94 23.39 17.63
CA ASP A 135 -10.96 23.84 16.23
C ASP A 135 -10.17 25.15 16.02
N GLU A 136 -9.90 25.89 17.10
CA GLU A 136 -9.19 27.16 17.08
C GLU A 136 -7.69 27.01 16.91
N ILE A 137 -7.14 25.79 17.00
CA ILE A 137 -5.71 25.54 16.78
C ILE A 137 -5.45 24.54 15.65
N TYR A 138 -4.47 24.84 14.82
CA TYR A 138 -3.85 23.87 13.90
C TYR A 138 -2.50 23.43 14.43
N ARG A 139 -2.34 22.13 14.65
CA ARG A 139 -1.16 21.54 15.26
C ARG A 139 -0.49 20.53 14.35
N VAL A 140 0.81 20.70 14.13
CA VAL A 140 1.67 19.66 13.58
C VAL A 140 2.01 18.66 14.69
N GLY A 141 1.46 17.44 14.64
CA GLY A 141 1.52 16.49 15.74
C GLY A 141 2.92 15.93 16.03
N SER A 142 3.80 15.86 15.03
CA SER A 142 5.17 15.33 15.18
C SER A 142 6.17 16.46 15.51
N PRO A 143 6.88 16.39 16.63
CA PRO A 143 7.95 17.34 16.95
C PRO A 143 9.07 17.38 15.88
N THR A 144 9.46 16.23 15.36
CA THR A 144 10.44 16.12 14.27
C THR A 144 9.95 16.87 13.03
N GLN A 145 8.67 16.69 12.66
CA GLN A 145 8.09 17.41 11.53
C GLN A 145 8.01 18.92 11.77
N GLN A 146 7.66 19.36 12.99
CA GLN A 146 7.70 20.78 13.36
C GLN A 146 9.09 21.36 13.15
N TYR A 147 10.15 20.68 13.60
CA TYR A 147 11.52 21.13 13.40
C TYR A 147 11.90 21.20 11.91
N LEU A 148 11.61 20.15 11.11
CA LEU A 148 11.92 20.15 9.69
C LEU A 148 11.19 21.27 8.93
N MET A 149 9.93 21.55 9.29
CA MET A 149 9.18 22.69 8.74
C MET A 149 9.79 24.04 9.14
N GLN A 150 10.21 24.17 10.40
CA GLN A 150 10.75 25.43 10.94
C GLN A 150 12.15 25.73 10.42
N SER A 151 13.02 24.72 10.36
CA SER A 151 14.39 24.85 9.83
C SER A 151 14.42 24.97 8.30
N GLY A 152 13.40 24.44 7.62
CA GLY A 152 13.37 24.34 6.15
C GLY A 152 14.29 23.25 5.61
N ARG A 153 14.64 22.26 6.46
CA ARG A 153 15.45 21.09 6.07
C ARG A 153 14.60 19.93 5.62
N THR A 154 15.19 19.05 4.83
CA THR A 154 14.67 17.73 4.50
C THR A 154 15.72 16.66 4.84
N CYS A 155 15.33 15.41 4.90
CA CYS A 155 16.27 14.32 5.14
C CYS A 155 16.85 13.78 3.83
N LEU A 156 17.99 13.08 3.91
CA LEU A 156 18.59 12.26 2.85
C LEU A 156 19.03 13.02 1.59
N LEU A 157 19.13 14.36 1.63
CA LEU A 157 19.70 15.12 0.52
C LEU A 157 21.13 14.67 0.24
N ASP A 158 21.52 14.65 -1.02
CA ASP A 158 22.85 14.24 -1.47
C ASP A 158 23.16 12.78 -1.11
N MET A 159 22.13 11.91 -1.20
CA MET A 159 22.21 10.47 -0.96
C MET A 159 21.39 9.69 -1.98
N THR A 160 21.80 8.46 -2.23
CA THR A 160 21.01 7.40 -2.88
C THR A 160 20.50 6.40 -1.83
N LEU A 161 19.58 5.51 -2.21
CA LEU A 161 19.09 4.47 -1.29
C LEU A 161 20.23 3.54 -0.80
N ASP A 162 21.23 3.31 -1.63
CA ASP A 162 22.35 2.41 -1.31
C ASP A 162 23.42 3.05 -0.41
N ASP A 163 23.43 4.39 -0.27
CA ASP A 163 24.26 5.09 0.71
C ASP A 163 23.79 4.86 2.16
N LEU A 164 22.49 4.56 2.36
CA LEU A 164 21.98 4.14 3.66
C LEU A 164 22.52 2.77 4.03
N HIS A 165 22.96 2.61 5.29
CA HIS A 165 23.26 1.29 5.82
C HIS A 165 21.95 0.62 6.25
N ARG A 166 21.47 -0.32 5.42
CA ARG A 166 20.20 -1.04 5.61
C ARG A 166 20.47 -2.45 6.13
N LEU A 167 19.95 -2.77 7.30
CA LEU A 167 20.07 -4.07 7.97
C LEU A 167 18.72 -4.77 7.95
N GLN A 168 18.68 -5.96 7.37
CA GLN A 168 17.51 -6.82 7.42
C GLN A 168 17.67 -7.80 8.56
N PHE A 169 16.59 -8.09 9.26
CA PHE A 169 16.55 -9.17 10.22
C PHE A 169 15.21 -9.89 10.24
N ASP A 170 15.26 -11.15 10.65
CA ASP A 170 14.13 -12.05 10.76
C ASP A 170 14.35 -12.99 11.94
N ILE A 171 13.27 -13.49 12.56
CA ILE A 171 13.34 -14.41 13.68
C ILE A 171 12.59 -15.71 13.41
N GLU A 172 13.19 -16.84 13.82
CA GLU A 172 12.49 -18.12 13.85
C GLU A 172 12.15 -18.50 15.29
N VAL A 173 10.91 -18.94 15.50
CA VAL A 173 10.39 -19.23 16.82
C VAL A 173 10.00 -20.70 16.95
N TYR A 174 10.47 -21.34 18.01
CA TYR A 174 10.03 -22.69 18.41
C TYR A 174 8.70 -22.60 19.15
N THR A 175 7.75 -23.45 18.79
CA THR A 175 6.49 -23.63 19.54
C THR A 175 6.07 -25.11 19.51
N GLU A 176 5.48 -25.60 20.59
CA GLU A 176 4.96 -26.98 20.65
C GLU A 176 3.59 -27.15 20.00
N GLY A 177 3.02 -26.08 19.46
CA GLY A 177 1.77 -26.14 18.68
C GLY A 177 1.03 -24.82 18.57
N GLY A 178 0.48 -24.59 17.41
CA GLY A 178 -0.25 -23.36 17.06
C GLY A 178 0.67 -22.18 16.76
N PHE A 179 0.16 -20.96 16.83
CA PHE A 179 0.93 -19.75 16.60
C PHE A 179 1.81 -19.42 17.80
N PRO A 180 3.08 -19.00 17.62
CA PRO A 180 3.97 -18.64 18.72
C PRO A 180 3.40 -17.54 19.61
N ASN A 181 3.64 -17.63 20.93
CA ASN A 181 3.24 -16.61 21.90
C ASN A 181 4.43 -16.22 22.79
N ALA A 182 4.84 -14.95 22.70
CA ALA A 182 6.03 -14.44 23.40
C ALA A 182 5.94 -14.54 24.93
N ASP A 183 4.73 -14.57 25.52
CA ASP A 183 4.53 -14.70 26.97
C ASP A 183 4.81 -16.13 27.50
N ARG A 184 4.95 -17.11 26.59
CA ARG A 184 5.21 -18.50 26.97
C ARG A 184 6.70 -18.77 27.04
N PRO A 185 7.22 -19.28 28.17
CA PRO A 185 8.63 -19.61 28.29
C PRO A 185 9.14 -20.64 27.27
N GLU A 186 8.27 -21.55 26.82
CA GLU A 186 8.58 -22.59 25.84
C GLU A 186 8.63 -22.09 24.39
N ASP A 187 7.90 -21.03 24.06
CA ASP A 187 7.86 -20.48 22.71
C ASP A 187 9.05 -19.52 22.51
N LYS A 188 10.24 -20.11 22.29
CA LYS A 188 11.53 -19.40 22.29
C LYS A 188 11.92 -18.92 20.90
N ILE A 189 12.59 -17.79 20.82
CA ILE A 189 13.36 -17.43 19.62
C ILE A 189 14.54 -18.41 19.52
N ILE A 190 14.62 -19.15 18.43
CA ILE A 190 15.65 -20.17 18.18
C ILE A 190 16.71 -19.71 17.20
N ILE A 191 16.35 -18.81 16.27
CA ILE A 191 17.26 -18.22 15.28
C ILE A 191 16.95 -16.74 15.17
N VAL A 192 18.00 -15.94 15.00
CA VAL A 192 17.92 -14.55 14.51
C VAL A 192 18.86 -14.46 13.32
N ALA A 193 18.29 -14.20 12.15
CA ALA A 193 19.03 -14.05 10.89
C ALA A 193 19.21 -12.57 10.56
N PHE A 194 20.36 -12.24 9.99
CA PHE A 194 20.71 -10.90 9.54
C PHE A 194 21.31 -10.91 8.15
N SER A 195 21.00 -9.88 7.38
CA SER A 195 21.75 -9.46 6.20
C SER A 195 21.87 -7.93 6.16
N ASP A 196 22.77 -7.40 5.34
CA ASP A 196 22.78 -5.98 5.03
C ASP A 196 23.00 -5.71 3.53
N ASN A 197 22.81 -4.45 3.12
CA ASN A 197 23.04 -4.05 1.73
C ASN A 197 24.53 -3.95 1.36
N ARG A 198 25.45 -4.14 2.32
CA ARG A 198 26.91 -4.15 2.12
C ARG A 198 27.49 -5.57 1.97
N GLY A 199 26.62 -6.59 1.80
CA GLY A 199 27.01 -7.96 1.51
C GLY A 199 27.35 -8.82 2.75
N TRP A 200 27.09 -8.32 3.96
CA TRP A 200 27.31 -9.06 5.18
C TRP A 200 26.05 -9.84 5.58
N THR A 201 26.26 -11.04 6.12
CA THR A 201 25.21 -11.89 6.70
C THR A 201 25.66 -12.49 8.03
N LYS A 202 24.73 -12.78 8.93
CA LYS A 202 24.99 -13.48 10.19
C LYS A 202 23.77 -14.24 10.67
N LEU A 203 24.01 -15.45 11.17
CA LEU A 203 23.01 -16.22 11.90
C LEU A 203 23.42 -16.30 13.38
N LEU A 204 22.48 -16.03 14.26
CA LEU A 204 22.54 -16.33 15.67
C LEU A 204 21.50 -17.40 15.96
N HIS A 205 21.86 -18.43 16.73
CA HIS A 205 20.93 -19.50 17.06
C HIS A 205 21.20 -20.10 18.42
N LEU A 206 20.22 -20.76 19.01
CA LEU A 206 20.39 -21.50 20.24
C LEU A 206 21.30 -22.71 20.04
N ASP A 207 22.18 -22.97 21.01
CA ASP A 207 23.04 -24.17 21.10
C ASP A 207 23.29 -24.53 22.55
N ASP A 208 24.27 -25.44 22.82
CA ASP A 208 24.59 -25.87 24.18
C ASP A 208 25.22 -24.77 25.06
N GLU A 209 25.75 -23.70 24.44
CA GLU A 209 26.43 -22.60 25.12
C GLU A 209 25.58 -21.31 25.08
N THR A 210 24.60 -21.22 24.17
CA THR A 210 23.78 -20.03 23.87
C THR A 210 22.33 -20.29 24.26
N ASP A 211 21.90 -19.79 25.40
CA ASP A 211 20.49 -19.71 25.78
C ASP A 211 19.79 -18.51 25.13
N GLU A 212 18.47 -18.41 25.24
CA GLU A 212 17.69 -17.35 24.61
C GLU A 212 18.10 -15.94 25.13
N ALA A 213 18.36 -15.80 26.43
CA ALA A 213 18.81 -14.52 26.99
C ALA A 213 20.15 -14.07 26.41
N THR A 214 21.05 -15.01 26.14
CA THR A 214 22.34 -14.75 25.49
C THR A 214 22.14 -14.41 24.02
N LEU A 215 21.28 -15.12 23.30
CA LEU A 215 20.88 -14.83 21.91
C LEU A 215 20.34 -13.39 21.77
N LEU A 216 19.45 -12.97 22.69
CA LEU A 216 18.88 -11.62 22.69
C LEU A 216 19.96 -10.54 22.92
N ARG A 217 20.91 -10.77 23.87
CA ARG A 217 22.04 -9.84 24.07
C ARG A 217 22.95 -9.75 22.86
N GLN A 218 23.23 -10.89 22.21
CA GLN A 218 24.01 -10.92 20.97
C GLN A 218 23.30 -10.19 19.83
N THR A 219 21.97 -10.28 19.74
CA THR A 219 21.15 -9.52 18.77
C THR A 219 21.32 -8.00 18.97
N VAL A 220 21.20 -7.51 20.22
CA VAL A 220 21.44 -6.11 20.55
C VAL A 220 22.86 -5.68 20.16
N GLN A 221 23.85 -6.52 20.49
CA GLN A 221 25.25 -6.25 20.16
C GLN A 221 25.47 -6.12 18.66
N VAL A 222 24.92 -7.05 17.86
CA VAL A 222 25.02 -7.03 16.38
C VAL A 222 24.44 -5.72 15.82
N ILE A 223 23.23 -5.32 16.22
CA ILE A 223 22.60 -4.10 15.71
C ILE A 223 23.42 -2.86 16.07
N ARG A 224 23.96 -2.81 17.30
CA ARG A 224 24.80 -1.69 17.75
C ARG A 224 26.16 -1.64 17.04
N GLU A 225 26.82 -2.77 16.84
CA GLU A 225 28.12 -2.86 16.16
C GLU A 225 28.02 -2.57 14.66
N ARG A 226 26.90 -2.99 14.03
CA ARG A 226 26.66 -2.70 12.61
C ARG A 226 26.21 -1.26 12.37
N ASP A 227 25.61 -0.62 13.35
CA ASP A 227 25.10 0.76 13.32
C ASP A 227 24.29 1.10 12.04
N PRO A 228 23.20 0.37 11.74
CA PRO A 228 22.41 0.64 10.54
C PRO A 228 21.62 1.95 10.65
N ASP A 229 21.36 2.58 9.52
CA ASP A 229 20.41 3.71 9.41
C ASP A 229 18.97 3.21 9.36
N VAL A 230 18.79 2.02 8.78
CA VAL A 230 17.48 1.42 8.56
C VAL A 230 17.49 -0.04 9.02
N ILE A 231 16.48 -0.42 9.75
CA ILE A 231 16.14 -1.81 10.09
C ILE A 231 14.97 -2.19 9.20
N GLU A 232 15.13 -3.23 8.40
CA GLU A 232 14.13 -3.72 7.45
C GLU A 232 13.72 -5.15 7.82
N GLY A 233 12.44 -5.47 7.70
CA GLY A 233 11.90 -6.81 7.87
C GLY A 233 10.58 -6.98 7.13
N HIS A 234 10.06 -8.20 7.07
CA HIS A 234 8.78 -8.46 6.44
C HIS A 234 7.71 -8.79 7.49
N ASN A 235 6.72 -7.92 7.68
CA ASN A 235 5.78 -7.95 8.80
C ASN A 235 6.45 -7.69 10.16
N VAL A 236 7.55 -6.96 10.12
CA VAL A 236 8.47 -6.73 11.23
C VAL A 236 7.82 -6.01 12.42
N PHE A 237 6.86 -5.14 12.18
CA PHE A 237 6.13 -4.47 13.25
C PHE A 237 5.19 -5.40 14.00
N SER A 238 4.43 -6.24 13.27
CA SER A 238 3.41 -7.08 13.88
C SER A 238 3.97 -8.40 14.43
N PHE A 239 5.20 -8.76 14.05
CA PHE A 239 5.82 -10.02 14.51
C PHE A 239 7.21 -9.80 15.11
N ASP A 240 8.26 -9.64 14.32
CA ASP A 240 9.65 -9.77 14.78
C ASP A 240 10.02 -8.80 15.89
N LEU A 241 9.81 -7.49 15.70
CA LEU A 241 10.17 -6.46 16.70
C LEU A 241 9.31 -6.57 17.96
N THR A 242 8.03 -6.83 17.81
CA THR A 242 7.14 -6.99 18.97
C THR A 242 7.50 -8.24 19.75
N TYR A 243 7.72 -9.35 19.05
CA TYR A 243 8.08 -10.61 19.67
C TYR A 243 9.41 -10.52 20.43
N ILE A 244 10.45 -9.97 19.79
CA ILE A 244 11.76 -9.83 20.43
C ILE A 244 11.73 -8.90 21.65
N LEU A 245 10.94 -7.81 21.61
CA LEU A 245 10.74 -6.91 22.74
C LEU A 245 10.07 -7.63 23.92
N ASP A 246 9.02 -8.42 23.67
CA ASP A 246 8.34 -9.19 24.71
C ASP A 246 9.27 -10.25 25.31
N ARG A 247 10.07 -10.94 24.48
CA ARG A 247 11.07 -11.91 24.97
C ARG A 247 12.19 -11.25 25.76
N CYS A 248 12.63 -10.07 25.34
CA CYS A 248 13.59 -9.28 26.09
C CYS A 248 13.05 -8.91 27.48
N ASN A 249 11.78 -8.47 27.56
CA ASN A 249 11.10 -8.20 28.84
C ASN A 249 11.03 -9.46 29.73
N LEU A 250 10.68 -10.62 29.17
CA LEU A 250 10.60 -11.89 29.88
C LEU A 250 11.97 -12.30 30.48
N HIS A 251 13.05 -12.05 29.75
CA HIS A 251 14.42 -12.39 30.15
C HIS A 251 15.17 -11.29 30.90
N ASN A 252 14.53 -10.12 31.16
CA ASN A 252 15.17 -8.92 31.73
C ASN A 252 16.43 -8.51 30.92
N VAL A 253 16.32 -8.47 29.61
CA VAL A 253 17.33 -7.98 28.68
C VAL A 253 16.86 -6.64 28.13
N ASP A 254 17.68 -5.58 28.25
CA ASP A 254 17.38 -4.28 27.64
C ASP A 254 17.64 -4.38 26.14
N PHE A 255 16.56 -4.26 25.33
CA PHE A 255 16.67 -4.18 23.87
C PHE A 255 17.11 -2.79 23.42
N ALA A 256 18.27 -2.35 23.91
CA ALA A 256 18.81 -1.00 23.78
C ALA A 256 19.48 -0.80 22.41
N ILE A 257 18.70 -0.74 21.35
CA ILE A 257 19.17 -0.63 19.95
C ILE A 257 19.12 0.80 19.38
N GLY A 258 18.64 1.79 20.16
CA GLY A 258 18.74 3.19 19.78
C GLY A 258 20.21 3.66 19.71
N ARG A 259 20.52 4.61 18.85
CA ARG A 259 21.88 5.18 18.75
C ARG A 259 22.32 5.85 20.04
N ASP A 260 21.37 6.41 20.79
CA ASP A 260 21.59 6.94 22.13
C ASP A 260 21.61 5.86 23.23
N GLY A 261 21.47 4.60 22.88
CA GLY A 261 21.39 3.48 23.82
C GLY A 261 20.01 3.26 24.42
N SER A 262 18.97 3.93 23.93
CA SER A 262 17.60 3.75 24.41
C SER A 262 16.96 2.47 23.87
N VAL A 263 15.93 2.00 24.59
CA VAL A 263 15.02 0.93 24.14
C VAL A 263 13.98 1.53 23.19
N PRO A 264 13.58 0.81 22.11
CA PRO A 264 12.54 1.26 21.20
C PRO A 264 11.23 1.61 21.92
N ARG A 265 10.55 2.65 21.41
CA ARG A 265 9.21 3.03 21.87
C ARG A 265 8.15 2.36 21.00
N THR A 266 7.20 1.69 21.64
CA THR A 266 6.05 1.06 20.98
C THR A 266 4.77 1.86 21.23
N TYR A 267 3.88 1.91 20.23
CA TYR A 267 2.55 2.51 20.33
C TYR A 267 1.62 1.98 19.25
N ASP A 268 0.31 2.02 19.53
CA ASP A 268 -0.69 1.61 18.54
C ASP A 268 -0.76 2.61 17.38
N SER A 269 -0.79 2.09 16.17
CA SER A 269 -0.86 2.87 14.94
C SER A 269 -1.71 2.15 13.90
N SER A 270 -2.13 2.89 12.88
CA SER A 270 -2.84 2.31 11.75
C SER A 270 -2.33 2.88 10.43
N MET A 271 -2.39 2.07 9.38
CA MET A 271 -2.08 2.48 8.02
C MET A 271 -3.21 2.08 7.07
N ARG A 272 -3.59 3.01 6.19
CA ARG A 272 -4.67 2.78 5.22
C ARG A 272 -4.09 2.52 3.84
N PHE A 273 -4.53 1.43 3.22
CA PHE A 273 -4.21 1.02 1.86
C PHE A 273 -5.51 0.93 1.06
N ALA A 274 -5.81 1.93 0.24
CA ALA A 274 -7.11 2.13 -0.40
C ALA A 274 -8.28 2.05 0.62
N GLU A 275 -9.16 1.06 0.52
CA GLU A 275 -10.29 0.87 1.43
C GLU A 275 -9.94 0.05 2.69
N ARG A 276 -8.71 -0.51 2.77
CA ARG A 276 -8.27 -1.38 3.87
C ARG A 276 -7.46 -0.60 4.88
N THR A 277 -7.85 -0.63 6.14
CA THR A 277 -7.03 -0.15 7.27
C THR A 277 -6.38 -1.35 7.98
N VAL A 278 -5.09 -1.22 8.25
CA VAL A 278 -4.29 -2.20 9.01
C VAL A 278 -3.81 -1.53 10.28
N ASP A 279 -4.27 -2.05 11.43
CA ASP A 279 -3.77 -1.65 12.73
C ASP A 279 -2.51 -2.45 13.06
N TYR A 280 -1.51 -1.81 13.62
CA TYR A 280 -0.23 -2.44 13.95
C TYR A 280 0.47 -1.75 15.13
N PRO A 281 1.30 -2.46 15.89
CA PRO A 281 2.17 -1.85 16.89
C PRO A 281 3.36 -1.17 16.20
N ALA A 282 3.36 0.15 16.16
CA ALA A 282 4.49 0.90 15.61
C ALA A 282 5.66 0.86 16.59
N VAL A 283 6.87 0.78 16.04
CA VAL A 283 8.12 0.75 16.79
C VAL A 283 9.03 1.87 16.30
N ASP A 284 9.36 2.81 17.16
CA ASP A 284 10.32 3.88 16.88
C ASP A 284 11.64 3.62 17.59
N VAL A 285 12.74 3.69 16.83
CA VAL A 285 14.11 3.48 17.31
C VAL A 285 14.88 4.78 17.13
N VAL A 286 15.42 5.34 18.22
CA VAL A 286 16.14 6.62 18.16
C VAL A 286 17.34 6.54 17.22
N GLY A 287 17.39 7.46 16.25
CA GLY A 287 18.47 7.56 15.27
C GLY A 287 18.42 6.51 14.16
N ARG A 288 17.37 5.67 14.07
CA ARG A 288 17.22 4.64 13.04
C ARG A 288 15.78 4.58 12.55
N HIS A 289 15.61 4.18 11.30
CA HIS A 289 14.28 3.94 10.73
C HIS A 289 13.92 2.46 10.77
N VAL A 290 12.64 2.16 10.90
CA VAL A 290 12.11 0.81 10.70
C VAL A 290 11.22 0.84 9.45
N ILE A 291 11.54 -0.05 8.50
CA ILE A 291 10.79 -0.20 7.25
C ILE A 291 10.24 -1.62 7.17
N ASP A 292 8.93 -1.72 7.01
CA ASP A 292 8.24 -2.99 6.85
C ASP A 292 7.93 -3.24 5.37
N THR A 293 8.59 -4.24 4.78
CA THR A 293 8.38 -4.60 3.38
C THR A 293 6.98 -5.17 3.13
N TYR A 294 6.29 -5.70 4.14
CA TYR A 294 4.89 -6.10 4.04
C TYR A 294 3.98 -4.90 3.66
N PHE A 295 4.21 -3.74 4.27
CA PHE A 295 3.47 -2.51 3.94
C PHE A 295 3.83 -1.97 2.55
N GLN A 296 5.08 -2.12 2.13
CA GLN A 296 5.50 -1.73 0.78
C GLN A 296 4.84 -2.60 -0.29
N VAL A 297 4.77 -3.92 -0.08
CA VAL A 297 4.03 -4.85 -0.94
C VAL A 297 2.54 -4.51 -1.00
N MET A 298 1.93 -4.22 0.14
CA MET A 298 0.53 -3.78 0.18
C MET A 298 0.31 -2.48 -0.59
N SER A 299 1.23 -1.50 -0.44
CA SER A 299 1.16 -0.22 -1.16
C SER A 299 1.27 -0.42 -2.67
N PHE A 300 2.14 -1.31 -3.12
CA PHE A 300 2.28 -1.69 -4.52
C PHE A 300 0.98 -2.33 -5.05
N ASP A 301 0.42 -3.30 -4.32
CA ASP A 301 -0.77 -4.05 -4.75
C ASP A 301 -2.08 -3.24 -4.70
N VAL A 302 -2.08 -2.03 -4.14
CA VAL A 302 -3.23 -1.09 -4.26
C VAL A 302 -3.55 -0.83 -5.73
N PHE A 303 -2.53 -0.74 -6.57
CA PHE A 303 -2.68 -0.43 -8.00
C PHE A 303 -2.79 -1.68 -8.87
N SER A 304 -1.92 -2.68 -8.67
CA SER A 304 -1.88 -3.89 -9.50
C SER A 304 -3.00 -4.87 -9.17
N ARG A 305 -3.29 -5.08 -7.88
CA ARG A 305 -4.26 -6.07 -7.34
C ARG A 305 -4.00 -7.51 -7.79
N ASP A 306 -2.76 -7.82 -8.16
CA ASP A 306 -2.36 -9.10 -8.75
C ASP A 306 -1.90 -10.13 -7.72
N LEU A 307 -1.48 -9.67 -6.53
CA LEU A 307 -0.92 -10.56 -5.52
C LEU A 307 -2.02 -11.37 -4.80
N PRO A 308 -1.90 -12.69 -4.73
CA PRO A 308 -2.88 -13.54 -4.01
C PRO A 308 -2.83 -13.32 -2.49
N ASP A 309 -1.66 -13.05 -1.96
CA ASP A 309 -1.39 -12.64 -0.57
C ASP A 309 -0.15 -11.76 -0.52
N TYR A 310 0.20 -11.27 0.68
CA TYR A 310 1.33 -10.35 0.87
C TYR A 310 2.48 -10.99 1.64
N SER A 311 2.58 -12.33 1.63
CA SER A 311 3.72 -13.02 2.25
C SER A 311 5.02 -12.73 1.50
N LEU A 312 6.16 -12.80 2.22
CA LEU A 312 7.47 -12.62 1.63
C LEU A 312 7.69 -13.54 0.42
N LYS A 313 7.32 -14.80 0.57
CA LYS A 313 7.48 -15.82 -0.50
C LYS A 313 6.66 -15.52 -1.75
N THR A 314 5.41 -15.05 -1.57
CA THR A 314 4.56 -14.65 -2.68
C THR A 314 5.11 -13.42 -3.38
N ALA A 315 5.50 -12.39 -2.62
CA ALA A 315 6.07 -11.16 -3.16
C ALA A 315 7.40 -11.42 -3.88
N ALA A 316 8.32 -12.16 -3.28
CA ALA A 316 9.62 -12.48 -3.89
C ALA A 316 9.47 -13.24 -5.21
N ARG A 317 8.53 -14.18 -5.31
CA ARG A 317 8.23 -14.88 -6.58
C ARG A 317 7.61 -13.95 -7.62
N TYR A 318 6.66 -13.13 -7.22
CA TYR A 318 5.98 -12.21 -8.12
C TYR A 318 6.96 -11.23 -8.79
N PHE A 319 7.90 -10.69 -8.03
CA PHE A 319 8.92 -9.78 -8.54
C PHE A 319 10.15 -10.49 -9.14
N GLY A 320 10.19 -11.83 -9.17
CA GLY A 320 11.34 -12.57 -9.69
C GLY A 320 12.60 -12.44 -8.82
N LEU A 321 12.46 -12.17 -7.53
CA LEU A 321 13.55 -11.91 -6.58
C LEU A 321 13.95 -13.15 -5.76
N ALA A 322 13.16 -14.23 -5.82
CA ALA A 322 13.48 -15.47 -5.12
C ALA A 322 14.77 -16.11 -5.67
N PRO A 323 15.64 -16.67 -4.83
CA PRO A 323 16.80 -17.44 -5.28
C PRO A 323 16.40 -18.67 -6.13
N GLU A 324 17.28 -19.10 -7.06
CA GLU A 324 17.02 -20.28 -7.90
C GLU A 324 16.91 -21.57 -7.07
N GLU A 325 17.73 -21.71 -6.01
CA GLU A 325 17.76 -22.86 -5.08
C GLU A 325 17.19 -22.47 -3.72
N ARG A 326 15.90 -22.04 -3.68
CA ARG A 326 15.23 -21.58 -2.47
C ARG A 326 14.79 -22.75 -1.59
N THR A 327 15.16 -22.71 -0.32
CA THR A 327 14.62 -23.64 0.70
C THR A 327 13.25 -23.16 1.18
N TYR A 328 12.25 -24.03 1.19
CA TYR A 328 10.90 -23.73 1.67
C TYR A 328 10.55 -24.58 2.88
N ILE A 329 10.17 -23.94 3.99
CA ILE A 329 9.63 -24.58 5.20
C ILE A 329 8.32 -23.86 5.54
N GLU A 330 7.27 -24.62 5.81
CA GLU A 330 6.02 -24.04 6.29
C GLU A 330 6.14 -23.64 7.77
N GLY A 331 5.51 -22.54 8.18
CA GLY A 331 5.61 -22.02 9.55
C GLY A 331 5.22 -23.03 10.63
N VAL A 332 4.33 -23.97 10.31
CA VAL A 332 3.94 -25.07 11.21
C VAL A 332 5.03 -26.13 11.39
N ASP A 333 5.98 -26.21 10.46
CA ASP A 333 7.07 -27.19 10.45
C ASP A 333 8.38 -26.67 11.06
N ILE A 334 8.47 -25.38 11.41
CA ILE A 334 9.69 -24.76 11.99
C ILE A 334 10.19 -25.57 13.19
N SER A 335 9.31 -25.90 14.13
CA SER A 335 9.70 -26.64 15.34
C SER A 335 10.14 -28.09 15.07
N ARG A 336 9.60 -28.72 14.02
CA ARG A 336 10.05 -30.04 13.56
C ARG A 336 11.42 -29.90 12.89
N ALA A 337 11.58 -28.97 11.97
CA ALA A 337 12.82 -28.71 11.26
C ALA A 337 13.98 -28.37 12.23
N TRP A 338 13.68 -27.58 13.28
CA TRP A 338 14.66 -27.29 14.33
C TRP A 338 15.24 -28.53 15.01
N ARG A 339 14.41 -29.56 15.21
CA ARG A 339 14.84 -30.83 15.86
C ARG A 339 15.47 -31.82 14.91
N GLU A 340 15.02 -31.88 13.65
CA GLU A 340 15.29 -32.96 12.72
C GLU A 340 16.15 -32.53 11.53
N GLU A 341 16.05 -31.26 11.11
CA GLU A 341 16.64 -30.74 9.88
C GLU A 341 17.26 -29.34 10.10
N ARG A 342 18.03 -29.19 11.19
CA ARG A 342 18.49 -27.89 11.68
C ARG A 342 19.26 -27.07 10.64
N ASP A 343 20.15 -27.70 9.88
CA ASP A 343 20.96 -27.02 8.85
C ASP A 343 20.04 -26.44 7.75
N THR A 344 19.02 -27.20 7.35
CA THR A 344 18.01 -26.74 6.39
C THR A 344 17.23 -25.53 6.90
N LEU A 345 16.90 -25.49 8.20
CA LEU A 345 16.22 -24.35 8.82
C LEU A 345 17.14 -23.12 8.91
N LEU A 346 18.43 -23.29 9.13
CA LEU A 346 19.40 -22.20 9.12
C LEU A 346 19.53 -21.58 7.71
N ASP A 347 19.58 -22.41 6.67
CA ASP A 347 19.60 -21.95 5.27
C ASP A 347 18.30 -21.24 4.93
N TYR A 348 17.14 -21.75 5.37
CA TYR A 348 15.84 -21.13 5.22
C TYR A 348 15.78 -19.72 5.83
N ALA A 349 16.21 -19.56 7.09
CA ALA A 349 16.23 -18.26 7.76
C ALA A 349 17.17 -17.24 7.08
N LEU A 350 18.29 -17.72 6.50
CA LEU A 350 19.19 -16.87 5.72
C LEU A 350 18.56 -16.43 4.40
N ASP A 351 17.84 -17.31 3.72
CA ASP A 351 17.10 -16.99 2.50
C ASP A 351 16.04 -15.91 2.75
N ASP A 352 15.31 -15.97 3.88
CA ASP A 352 14.27 -15.00 4.22
C ASP A 352 14.83 -13.57 4.35
N VAL A 353 15.97 -13.37 5.02
CA VAL A 353 16.59 -12.03 5.09
C VAL A 353 17.20 -11.57 3.76
N ILE A 354 17.66 -12.49 2.90
CA ILE A 354 18.16 -12.17 1.56
C ILE A 354 16.98 -11.75 0.65
N GLU A 355 15.86 -12.45 0.70
CA GLU A 355 14.64 -12.06 -0.02
C GLU A 355 14.11 -10.71 0.47
N THR A 356 14.07 -10.49 1.78
CA THR A 356 13.69 -9.20 2.39
C THR A 356 14.59 -8.06 1.90
N LYS A 357 15.92 -8.27 1.84
CA LYS A 357 16.87 -7.30 1.28
C LYS A 357 16.56 -6.94 -0.17
N ARG A 358 16.35 -7.96 -1.02
CA ARG A 358 16.04 -7.76 -2.45
C ARG A 358 14.70 -7.05 -2.63
N LEU A 359 13.69 -7.45 -1.85
CA LEU A 359 12.35 -6.85 -1.89
C LEU A 359 12.39 -5.39 -1.42
N ALA A 360 13.09 -5.09 -0.32
CA ALA A 360 13.28 -3.72 0.16
C ALA A 360 14.04 -2.87 -0.87
N GLY A 361 15.10 -3.39 -1.49
CA GLY A 361 15.81 -2.70 -2.56
C GLY A 361 14.92 -2.37 -3.76
N HIS A 362 14.02 -3.27 -4.11
CA HIS A 362 13.09 -3.09 -5.23
C HIS A 362 11.96 -2.09 -4.94
N LEU A 363 11.40 -2.06 -3.72
CA LEU A 363 10.20 -1.28 -3.40
C LEU A 363 10.48 0.04 -2.66
N SER A 364 11.63 0.19 -2.01
CA SER A 364 11.89 1.34 -1.12
C SER A 364 12.29 2.63 -1.82
N GLY A 365 12.77 2.56 -3.07
CA GLY A 365 13.36 3.70 -3.75
C GLY A 365 12.44 4.91 -3.84
N SER A 366 11.17 4.73 -4.23
CA SER A 366 10.23 5.86 -4.33
C SER A 366 9.97 6.53 -2.98
N THR A 367 9.88 5.77 -1.90
CA THR A 367 9.69 6.29 -0.53
C THR A 367 10.94 7.04 -0.04
N PHE A 368 12.12 6.57 -0.42
CA PHE A 368 13.38 7.25 -0.13
C PHE A 368 13.42 8.65 -0.76
N TYR A 369 13.13 8.76 -2.06
CA TYR A 369 13.12 10.06 -2.75
C TYR A 369 11.97 10.98 -2.27
N LEU A 370 10.85 10.44 -1.80
CA LEU A 370 9.82 11.23 -1.11
C LEU A 370 10.38 11.91 0.15
N ALA A 371 11.20 11.22 0.95
CA ALA A 371 11.78 11.80 2.15
C ALA A 371 12.76 12.97 1.87
N GLN A 372 13.32 13.04 0.67
CA GLN A 372 14.16 14.18 0.24
C GLN A 372 13.35 15.46 -0.02
N MET A 373 12.04 15.34 -0.25
CA MET A 373 11.16 16.49 -0.51
C MET A 373 10.33 16.88 0.71
N LEU A 374 9.91 15.89 1.51
CA LEU A 374 8.96 16.09 2.59
C LEU A 374 9.63 16.56 3.89
N PRO A 375 8.99 17.42 4.69
CA PRO A 375 9.44 17.71 6.06
C PRO A 375 9.11 16.52 6.99
N MET A 376 9.61 15.34 6.65
CA MET A 376 9.38 14.07 7.34
C MET A 376 10.64 13.23 7.27
N THR A 377 10.87 12.38 8.27
CA THR A 377 11.92 11.36 8.19
C THR A 377 11.51 10.22 7.26
N TYR A 378 12.47 9.42 6.81
CA TYR A 378 12.24 8.28 5.91
C TYR A 378 11.21 7.29 6.46
N GLY A 379 11.38 6.85 7.71
CA GLY A 379 10.41 5.95 8.36
C GLY A 379 9.03 6.57 8.53
N SER A 380 8.95 7.88 8.79
CA SER A 380 7.67 8.59 8.87
C SER A 380 7.01 8.71 7.49
N SER A 381 7.77 9.01 6.45
CA SER A 381 7.27 9.08 5.06
C SER A 381 6.71 7.72 4.59
N ALA A 382 7.34 6.61 4.98
CA ALA A 382 6.87 5.26 4.64
C ALA A 382 5.50 4.90 5.24
N ARG A 383 5.13 5.56 6.37
CA ARG A 383 3.91 5.24 7.15
C ARG A 383 2.80 6.31 7.05
N ARG A 384 3.00 7.36 6.26
CA ARG A 384 2.01 8.45 6.10
C ARG A 384 1.24 8.34 4.79
N GLY A 385 -0.06 8.64 4.87
CA GLY A 385 -0.93 8.66 3.69
C GLY A 385 -0.59 9.80 2.73
N PRO A 386 -1.00 9.69 1.46
CA PRO A 386 -0.64 10.65 0.41
C PRO A 386 -1.08 12.09 0.70
N ALA A 387 -2.32 12.31 1.15
CA ALA A 387 -2.83 13.65 1.46
C ALA A 387 -2.01 14.38 2.53
N ALA A 388 -1.62 13.67 3.62
CA ALA A 388 -0.79 14.24 4.67
C ALA A 388 0.63 14.62 4.19
N LYS A 389 1.15 13.96 3.15
CA LYS A 389 2.42 14.31 2.53
C LYS A 389 2.33 15.67 1.82
N ILE A 390 1.32 15.85 0.98
CA ILE A 390 1.07 17.13 0.28
C ILE A 390 0.80 18.24 1.27
N GLU A 391 -0.09 18.03 2.24
CA GLU A 391 -0.39 19.03 3.29
C GLU A 391 0.86 19.48 4.04
N SER A 392 1.80 18.56 4.28
CA SER A 392 3.05 18.90 4.96
C SER A 392 3.94 19.88 4.18
N LEU A 393 3.91 19.79 2.84
CA LEU A 393 4.59 20.76 1.96
C LEU A 393 3.93 22.15 2.05
N PHE A 394 2.61 22.18 2.01
CA PHE A 394 1.84 23.43 2.11
C PHE A 394 2.07 24.10 3.45
N VAL A 395 1.94 23.38 4.56
CA VAL A 395 2.14 23.94 5.90
C VAL A 395 3.56 24.47 6.07
N ARG A 396 4.58 23.76 5.55
CA ARG A 396 5.98 24.25 5.55
C ARG A 396 6.13 25.59 4.84
N GLU A 397 5.54 25.69 3.66
CA GLU A 397 5.65 26.89 2.86
C GLU A 397 4.86 28.07 3.42
N TYR A 398 3.62 27.84 3.92
CA TYR A 398 2.83 28.83 4.63
C TYR A 398 3.55 29.34 5.90
N LEU A 399 4.19 28.41 6.65
CA LEU A 399 5.04 28.78 7.79
C LEU A 399 6.24 29.65 7.36
N ARG A 400 6.91 29.27 6.27
CA ARG A 400 8.05 30.02 5.72
C ARG A 400 7.66 31.43 5.31
N GLN A 401 6.55 31.60 4.63
CA GLN A 401 6.05 32.89 4.15
C GLN A 401 5.29 33.68 5.22
N ARG A 402 5.15 33.13 6.45
CA ARG A 402 4.39 33.77 7.53
C ARG A 402 2.94 34.08 7.13
N HIS A 403 2.30 33.13 6.47
CA HIS A 403 0.94 33.26 6.00
C HIS A 403 -0.03 32.41 6.83
N GLY A 404 -1.26 32.90 7.06
CA GLY A 404 -2.29 32.19 7.81
C GLY A 404 -2.71 30.90 7.10
N LEU A 405 -3.05 29.85 7.89
CA LEU A 405 -3.54 28.58 7.35
C LEU A 405 -5.07 28.58 7.23
N PRO A 406 -5.62 27.95 6.19
CA PRO A 406 -7.07 27.74 6.10
C PRO A 406 -7.54 26.72 7.14
N ARG A 407 -8.85 26.67 7.39
CA ARG A 407 -9.51 25.65 8.19
C ARG A 407 -10.09 24.59 7.26
N SER A 408 -10.04 23.32 7.69
CA SER A 408 -10.73 22.26 6.96
C SER A 408 -12.24 22.49 6.88
N GLU A 409 -12.81 22.19 5.74
CA GLU A 409 -14.26 22.21 5.54
C GLU A 409 -14.88 20.87 5.98
N TRP A 410 -16.07 20.93 6.54
CA TRP A 410 -16.87 19.76 6.83
C TRP A 410 -17.69 19.37 5.61
N GLY A 411 -17.58 18.13 5.17
CA GLY A 411 -18.30 17.64 4.03
C GLY A 411 -17.79 16.29 3.54
N SER A 412 -18.27 15.91 2.40
CA SER A 412 -17.75 14.75 1.66
C SER A 412 -17.94 15.01 0.18
N GLN A 413 -17.01 14.50 -0.60
CA GLN A 413 -17.11 14.48 -2.05
C GLN A 413 -18.35 13.70 -2.48
N SER A 414 -19.13 14.23 -3.42
CA SER A 414 -20.37 13.63 -3.92
C SER A 414 -20.17 12.87 -5.23
N MET A 415 -19.15 13.24 -6.03
CA MET A 415 -18.90 12.67 -7.36
C MET A 415 -17.64 11.80 -7.37
N GLY A 416 -17.69 10.70 -8.14
CA GLY A 416 -16.56 9.80 -8.42
C GLY A 416 -16.17 9.79 -9.89
N GLY A 417 -15.14 9.00 -10.23
CA GLY A 417 -14.74 8.75 -11.61
C GLY A 417 -15.84 8.04 -12.39
N TYR A 418 -15.89 8.28 -13.71
CA TYR A 418 -16.86 7.63 -14.59
C TYR A 418 -16.52 6.16 -14.80
N THR A 419 -17.49 5.31 -14.59
CA THR A 419 -17.37 3.87 -14.86
C THR A 419 -18.65 3.32 -15.43
N ASP A 420 -18.57 2.66 -16.57
CA ASP A 420 -19.73 2.07 -17.22
C ASP A 420 -19.35 0.83 -18.05
N ILE A 421 -20.32 -0.02 -18.34
CA ILE A 421 -20.22 -1.18 -19.21
C ILE A 421 -21.22 -1.04 -20.36
N PHE A 422 -20.76 -1.13 -21.59
CA PHE A 422 -21.59 -1.02 -22.78
C PHE A 422 -21.92 -2.38 -23.38
N ILE A 423 -20.95 -3.33 -23.29
CA ILE A 423 -21.13 -4.68 -23.83
C ILE A 423 -20.56 -5.68 -22.83
N SER A 424 -21.35 -6.69 -22.44
CA SER A 424 -20.86 -7.87 -21.73
C SER A 424 -20.79 -9.05 -22.66
N GLY A 425 -19.80 -9.93 -22.45
CA GLY A 425 -19.55 -11.08 -23.34
C GLY A 425 -18.06 -11.31 -23.56
N VAL A 426 -17.75 -12.08 -24.60
CA VAL A 426 -16.38 -12.37 -25.04
C VAL A 426 -16.12 -11.67 -26.37
N MET A 427 -15.16 -10.76 -26.38
CA MET A 427 -14.83 -9.97 -27.57
C MET A 427 -13.33 -9.74 -27.73
N GLY A 428 -12.89 -9.33 -28.90
CA GLY A 428 -11.51 -9.01 -29.22
C GLY A 428 -11.23 -8.81 -30.70
N PRO A 429 -10.04 -8.28 -31.06
CA PRO A 429 -8.99 -7.79 -30.16
C PRO A 429 -9.39 -6.53 -29.38
N ILE A 430 -8.75 -6.30 -28.24
CA ILE A 430 -9.05 -5.18 -27.36
C ILE A 430 -7.84 -4.24 -27.28
N VAL A 431 -8.12 -2.95 -27.33
CA VAL A 431 -7.18 -1.86 -27.05
C VAL A 431 -7.65 -1.13 -25.79
N TYR A 432 -6.70 -0.78 -24.93
CA TYR A 432 -6.93 0.06 -23.77
C TYR A 432 -6.33 1.43 -24.02
N ALA A 433 -7.20 2.43 -24.17
CA ALA A 433 -6.83 3.84 -24.26
C ALA A 433 -6.97 4.46 -22.86
N ASP A 434 -5.91 5.08 -22.36
CA ASP A 434 -5.86 5.76 -21.06
C ASP A 434 -5.66 7.27 -21.26
N VAL A 435 -6.34 8.10 -20.47
CA VAL A 435 -6.06 9.53 -20.44
C VAL A 435 -4.89 9.81 -19.51
N GLU A 436 -3.75 10.19 -20.10
CA GLU A 436 -2.51 10.41 -19.37
C GLU A 436 -2.68 11.39 -18.21
N SER A 437 -2.55 10.91 -16.98
CA SER A 437 -2.67 11.73 -15.77
C SER A 437 -3.95 12.57 -15.75
N LEU A 438 -5.13 11.97 -16.01
CA LEU A 438 -6.42 12.65 -16.21
C LEU A 438 -6.67 13.77 -15.17
N TYR A 439 -6.69 13.45 -13.87
CA TYR A 439 -6.99 14.44 -12.83
C TYR A 439 -5.90 15.51 -12.67
N PRO A 440 -4.60 15.18 -12.66
CA PRO A 440 -3.53 16.19 -12.70
C PRO A 440 -3.64 17.13 -13.89
N SER A 441 -3.90 16.60 -15.08
CA SER A 441 -4.07 17.42 -16.29
C SER A 441 -5.29 18.35 -16.19
N ILE A 442 -6.40 17.87 -15.63
CA ILE A 442 -7.58 18.70 -15.37
C ILE A 442 -7.25 19.83 -14.38
N MET A 443 -6.60 19.49 -13.25
CA MET A 443 -6.28 20.49 -12.23
C MET A 443 -5.39 21.61 -12.77
N LEU A 444 -4.43 21.29 -13.64
CA LEU A 444 -3.55 22.30 -14.27
C LEU A 444 -4.28 23.10 -15.37
N ASN A 445 -5.02 22.44 -16.27
CA ASN A 445 -5.60 23.11 -17.44
C ASN A 445 -6.86 23.92 -17.10
N TYR A 446 -7.57 23.56 -16.04
CA TYR A 446 -8.82 24.24 -15.63
C TYR A 446 -8.67 25.09 -14.37
N ASP A 447 -7.41 25.39 -13.96
CA ASP A 447 -7.08 26.22 -12.78
C ASP A 447 -7.84 25.78 -11.51
N VAL A 448 -7.77 24.46 -11.23
CA VAL A 448 -8.38 23.87 -10.03
C VAL A 448 -7.41 24.00 -8.86
N LYS A 449 -7.87 24.63 -7.77
CA LYS A 449 -7.09 24.74 -6.54
C LYS A 449 -8.02 24.92 -5.34
N PRO A 450 -7.59 24.55 -4.11
CA PRO A 450 -8.37 24.85 -2.92
C PRO A 450 -8.63 26.34 -2.75
N SER A 451 -9.84 26.72 -2.40
CA SER A 451 -10.21 28.12 -2.12
C SER A 451 -9.38 28.76 -1.00
N GLY A 452 -8.89 27.92 -0.04
CA GLY A 452 -7.98 28.33 1.04
C GLY A 452 -6.53 28.50 0.62
N ASP A 453 -6.14 28.12 -0.60
CA ASP A 453 -4.75 28.25 -1.09
C ASP A 453 -4.46 29.66 -1.63
N SER A 454 -4.30 30.60 -0.73
CA SER A 454 -4.03 32.01 -1.04
C SER A 454 -2.60 32.29 -1.53
N LEU A 455 -1.71 31.30 -1.49
CA LEU A 455 -0.34 31.40 -2.03
C LEU A 455 -0.19 30.78 -3.43
N ASP A 456 -1.28 30.22 -3.98
CA ASP A 456 -1.25 29.49 -5.26
C ASP A 456 -0.23 28.32 -5.29
N LEU A 457 0.01 27.68 -4.14
CA LEU A 457 0.97 26.58 -4.04
C LEU A 457 0.51 25.32 -4.76
N PHE A 458 -0.79 25.08 -4.77
CA PHE A 458 -1.37 23.88 -5.36
C PHE A 458 -0.98 23.74 -6.85
N PRO A 459 -1.28 24.71 -7.73
CA PRO A 459 -0.86 24.62 -9.12
C PRO A 459 0.66 24.68 -9.29
N GLN A 460 1.38 25.53 -8.54
CA GLN A 460 2.83 25.68 -8.66
C GLN A 460 3.57 24.36 -8.35
N LEU A 461 3.20 23.68 -7.29
CA LEU A 461 3.84 22.41 -6.91
C LEU A 461 3.44 21.28 -7.86
N LEU A 462 2.18 21.24 -8.31
CA LEU A 462 1.72 20.22 -9.26
C LEU A 462 2.41 20.36 -10.61
N GLU A 463 2.56 21.58 -11.13
CA GLU A 463 3.31 21.87 -12.36
C GLU A 463 4.78 21.46 -12.22
N ARG A 464 5.45 21.92 -11.15
CA ARG A 464 6.87 21.63 -10.96
C ARG A 464 7.17 20.12 -10.80
N LEU A 465 6.32 19.39 -10.06
CA LEU A 465 6.44 17.93 -9.93
C LEU A 465 6.22 17.22 -11.26
N THR A 466 5.32 17.74 -12.10
CA THR A 466 5.06 17.20 -13.43
C THR A 466 6.28 17.42 -14.33
N ASP A 467 6.88 18.60 -14.31
CA ASP A 467 8.11 18.89 -15.05
C ASP A 467 9.29 18.00 -14.61
N LEU A 468 9.54 17.92 -13.29
CA LEU A 468 10.57 17.06 -12.72
C LEU A 468 10.40 15.59 -13.13
N ARG A 469 9.14 15.12 -13.16
CA ARG A 469 8.85 13.75 -13.61
C ARG A 469 9.16 13.55 -15.09
N LEU A 470 8.80 14.50 -15.95
CA LEU A 470 9.07 14.42 -17.39
C LEU A 470 10.57 14.50 -17.68
N GLU A 471 11.29 15.40 -17.03
CA GLU A 471 12.75 15.53 -17.11
C GLU A 471 13.40 14.19 -16.70
N THR A 472 13.04 13.64 -15.53
CA THR A 472 13.61 12.37 -15.01
C THR A 472 13.28 11.18 -15.93
N LYS A 473 12.09 11.13 -16.53
CA LYS A 473 11.75 10.09 -17.50
C LYS A 473 12.58 10.19 -18.77
N GLN A 474 12.94 11.40 -19.19
CA GLN A 474 13.83 11.57 -20.34
C GLN A 474 15.24 11.10 -19.99
N ASP A 475 15.78 11.52 -18.86
CA ASP A 475 17.10 11.09 -18.37
C ASP A 475 17.16 9.55 -18.23
N MET A 476 16.09 8.92 -17.76
CA MET A 476 15.97 7.46 -17.64
C MET A 476 16.06 6.75 -19.01
N LYS A 477 15.45 7.34 -20.06
CA LYS A 477 15.55 6.78 -21.43
C LYS A 477 16.95 6.90 -22.01
N ASP A 478 17.65 7.96 -21.65
CA ASP A 478 19.00 8.26 -22.15
C ASP A 478 20.09 7.54 -21.32
N ALA A 479 19.77 7.01 -20.15
CA ALA A 479 20.69 6.27 -19.28
C ALA A 479 21.08 4.91 -19.87
N GLU A 480 22.39 4.68 -20.01
CA GLU A 480 22.94 3.40 -20.48
C GLU A 480 23.14 2.40 -19.32
N ASP A 481 23.38 2.88 -18.12
CA ASP A 481 23.62 2.11 -16.92
C ASP A 481 22.29 1.68 -16.27
N GLU A 482 22.14 0.39 -15.98
CA GLU A 482 20.91 -0.16 -15.39
C GLU A 482 20.67 0.29 -13.94
N GLU A 483 21.76 0.51 -13.18
CA GLU A 483 21.68 1.01 -11.80
C GLU A 483 21.18 2.47 -11.79
N VAL A 484 21.74 3.32 -12.66
CA VAL A 484 21.28 4.71 -12.87
C VAL A 484 19.82 4.73 -13.34
N ARG A 485 19.44 3.83 -14.26
CA ARG A 485 18.06 3.72 -14.75
C ARG A 485 17.08 3.37 -13.63
N SER A 486 17.46 2.40 -12.79
CA SER A 486 16.66 2.00 -11.63
C SER A 486 16.47 3.13 -10.61
N GLU A 487 17.53 3.90 -10.36
CA GLU A 487 17.48 5.09 -9.51
C GLU A 487 16.52 6.16 -10.06
N LEU A 488 16.64 6.48 -11.35
CA LEU A 488 15.80 7.45 -12.03
C LEU A 488 14.32 6.98 -12.06
N ASP A 489 14.08 5.68 -12.22
CA ASP A 489 12.73 5.11 -12.12
C ASP A 489 12.12 5.28 -10.73
N ALA A 490 12.89 5.01 -9.67
CA ALA A 490 12.46 5.24 -8.30
C ALA A 490 12.15 6.72 -8.04
N ARG A 491 12.94 7.63 -8.58
CA ARG A 491 12.77 9.08 -8.46
C ARG A 491 11.52 9.57 -9.20
N GLN A 492 11.34 9.20 -10.48
CA GLN A 492 10.12 9.59 -11.22
C GLN A 492 8.85 8.98 -10.60
N SER A 493 8.96 7.78 -10.00
CA SER A 493 7.87 7.15 -9.28
C SER A 493 7.49 7.92 -8.02
N SER A 494 8.45 8.52 -7.30
CA SER A 494 8.18 9.39 -6.15
C SER A 494 7.37 10.63 -6.55
N TYR A 495 7.72 11.26 -7.67
CA TYR A 495 6.95 12.39 -8.21
C TYR A 495 5.54 11.97 -8.61
N LYS A 496 5.39 10.81 -9.27
CA LYS A 496 4.07 10.25 -9.62
C LYS A 496 3.17 10.07 -8.40
N VAL A 497 3.72 9.55 -7.30
CA VAL A 497 2.97 9.38 -6.04
C VAL A 497 2.46 10.73 -5.53
N LEU A 498 3.30 11.77 -5.52
CA LEU A 498 2.85 13.11 -5.08
C LEU A 498 1.83 13.71 -6.05
N ILE A 499 2.08 13.70 -7.36
CA ILE A 499 1.18 14.23 -8.38
C ILE A 499 -0.23 13.65 -8.23
N ASN A 500 -0.33 12.31 -8.11
CA ASN A 500 -1.61 11.62 -7.95
C ASN A 500 -2.27 11.90 -6.59
N SER A 501 -1.52 12.44 -5.62
CA SER A 501 -2.02 12.73 -4.28
C SER A 501 -2.74 14.07 -4.18
N PHE A 502 -2.54 14.98 -5.13
CA PHE A 502 -3.14 16.31 -5.11
C PHE A 502 -4.66 16.27 -5.12
N TYR A 503 -5.25 15.46 -5.99
CA TYR A 503 -6.70 15.25 -5.99
C TYR A 503 -7.22 14.73 -4.64
N GLY A 504 -6.48 13.83 -4.01
CA GLY A 504 -6.85 13.29 -2.70
C GLY A 504 -6.86 14.32 -1.58
N VAL A 505 -6.10 15.42 -1.69
CA VAL A 505 -6.12 16.52 -0.71
C VAL A 505 -7.44 17.28 -0.77
N LEU A 506 -7.96 17.56 -1.96
CA LEU A 506 -9.25 18.25 -2.15
C LEU A 506 -10.40 17.49 -1.47
N GLY A 507 -10.42 16.16 -1.57
CA GLY A 507 -11.48 15.32 -1.00
C GLY A 507 -11.23 14.81 0.42
N PHE A 508 -10.13 15.21 1.10
CA PHE A 508 -9.78 14.70 2.41
C PHE A 508 -10.27 15.60 3.54
N SER A 509 -11.30 15.16 4.26
CA SER A 509 -11.98 15.94 5.31
C SER A 509 -11.09 16.42 6.46
N LEU A 510 -9.91 15.82 6.66
CA LEU A 510 -8.96 16.23 7.72
C LEU A 510 -7.89 17.20 7.20
N SER A 511 -7.81 17.46 5.91
CA SER A 511 -6.85 18.43 5.38
C SER A 511 -7.34 19.86 5.59
N ALA A 512 -6.45 20.73 6.03
CA ALA A 512 -6.72 22.17 6.09
C ALA A 512 -6.96 22.78 4.70
N PHE A 513 -6.47 22.13 3.65
CA PHE A 513 -6.59 22.56 2.25
C PHE A 513 -7.60 21.71 1.46
N ASN A 514 -8.62 21.15 2.13
CA ASN A 514 -9.67 20.44 1.41
C ASN A 514 -10.62 21.44 0.73
N ASP A 515 -11.23 20.99 -0.38
CA ASP A 515 -12.24 21.73 -1.13
C ASP A 515 -13.10 20.72 -1.91
N PHE A 516 -14.26 20.36 -1.35
CA PHE A 516 -15.11 19.33 -1.93
C PHE A 516 -15.77 19.75 -3.23
N GLU A 517 -16.02 21.06 -3.42
CA GLU A 517 -16.59 21.60 -4.65
C GLU A 517 -15.59 21.47 -5.81
N GLU A 518 -14.31 21.81 -5.57
CA GLU A 518 -13.25 21.63 -6.54
C GLU A 518 -12.95 20.15 -6.79
N ALA A 519 -13.03 19.27 -5.77
CA ALA A 519 -12.91 17.83 -5.97
C ALA A 519 -14.01 17.27 -6.89
N ASP A 520 -15.27 17.68 -6.67
CA ASP A 520 -16.40 17.30 -7.53
C ASP A 520 -16.29 17.92 -8.94
N ARG A 521 -15.74 19.14 -9.07
CA ARG A 521 -15.44 19.76 -10.37
C ARG A 521 -14.44 18.94 -11.18
N VAL A 522 -13.34 18.48 -10.56
CA VAL A 522 -12.36 17.60 -11.23
C VAL A 522 -13.00 16.30 -11.70
N ALA A 523 -13.80 15.65 -10.84
CA ALA A 523 -14.47 14.41 -11.19
C ALA A 523 -15.47 14.61 -12.35
N ARG A 524 -16.25 15.67 -12.33
CA ARG A 524 -17.22 16.02 -13.40
C ARG A 524 -16.52 16.27 -14.72
N THR A 525 -15.48 17.12 -14.73
CA THR A 525 -14.69 17.39 -15.93
C THR A 525 -14.05 16.12 -16.48
N GLY A 526 -13.54 15.24 -15.60
CA GLY A 526 -13.01 13.91 -16.01
C GLY A 526 -14.06 13.03 -16.67
N GLN A 527 -15.29 13.03 -16.13
CA GLN A 527 -16.40 12.30 -16.74
C GLN A 527 -16.76 12.86 -18.14
N GLU A 528 -16.76 14.21 -18.30
CA GLU A 528 -17.02 14.87 -19.59
C GLU A 528 -15.96 14.49 -20.63
N ILE A 529 -14.67 14.56 -20.29
CA ILE A 529 -13.56 14.16 -21.17
C ILE A 529 -13.67 12.69 -21.59
N LEU A 530 -14.01 11.78 -20.67
CA LEU A 530 -14.18 10.37 -21.01
C LEU A 530 -15.38 10.14 -21.93
N ARG A 531 -16.47 10.90 -21.79
CA ARG A 531 -17.62 10.85 -22.70
C ARG A 531 -17.23 11.34 -24.10
N GLU A 532 -16.44 12.39 -24.20
CA GLU A 532 -15.89 12.87 -25.49
C GLU A 532 -14.99 11.81 -26.13
N LEU A 533 -14.09 11.18 -25.36
CA LEU A 533 -13.24 10.09 -25.84
C LEU A 533 -14.06 8.91 -26.36
N ILE A 534 -15.11 8.49 -25.63
CA ILE A 534 -16.02 7.41 -26.06
C ILE A 534 -16.72 7.78 -27.38
N ALA A 535 -17.19 9.02 -27.50
CA ALA A 535 -17.84 9.50 -28.74
C ALA A 535 -16.86 9.47 -29.91
N GLU A 536 -15.64 9.93 -29.74
CA GLU A 536 -14.59 9.94 -30.76
C GLU A 536 -14.18 8.53 -31.21
N ILE A 537 -14.01 7.59 -30.26
CA ILE A 537 -13.72 6.19 -30.57
C ILE A 537 -14.84 5.61 -31.47
N ARG A 538 -16.10 5.86 -31.13
CA ARG A 538 -17.27 5.40 -31.90
C ARG A 538 -17.36 6.06 -33.27
N GLU A 539 -17.10 7.37 -33.38
CA GLU A 539 -17.12 8.10 -34.65
C GLU A 539 -16.05 7.58 -35.59
N ARG A 540 -14.88 7.19 -35.09
CA ARG A 540 -13.81 6.55 -35.88
C ARG A 540 -14.04 5.04 -36.12
N GLY A 541 -15.19 4.50 -35.71
CA GLY A 541 -15.62 3.12 -36.00
C GLY A 541 -15.13 2.07 -34.98
N GLY A 542 -14.64 2.46 -33.85
CA GLY A 542 -14.32 1.57 -32.73
C GLY A 542 -15.56 1.18 -31.93
N THR A 543 -15.57 0.00 -31.31
CA THR A 543 -16.66 -0.49 -30.47
C THR A 543 -16.25 -0.42 -29.01
N VAL A 544 -16.84 0.50 -28.25
CA VAL A 544 -16.52 0.68 -26.83
C VAL A 544 -17.19 -0.40 -26.00
N ILE A 545 -16.39 -1.03 -25.11
CA ILE A 545 -16.82 -2.14 -24.27
C ILE A 545 -17.05 -1.69 -22.83
N GLU A 546 -16.05 -1.03 -22.22
CA GLU A 546 -16.09 -0.62 -20.84
C GLU A 546 -15.25 0.65 -20.63
N VAL A 547 -15.67 1.51 -19.69
CA VAL A 547 -14.89 2.67 -19.22
C VAL A 547 -14.59 2.48 -17.74
N ASP A 548 -13.32 2.72 -17.36
CA ASP A 548 -12.84 2.51 -16.00
C ASP A 548 -12.02 3.70 -15.50
N THR A 549 -12.70 4.73 -15.03
CA THR A 549 -12.19 5.92 -14.31
C THR A 549 -11.35 6.89 -15.15
N ASP A 550 -10.35 6.44 -15.87
CA ASP A 550 -9.38 7.22 -16.64
C ASP A 550 -9.11 6.64 -18.03
N GLY A 551 -9.65 5.46 -18.31
CA GLY A 551 -9.43 4.78 -19.57
C GLY A 551 -10.64 4.05 -20.16
N VAL A 552 -10.55 3.70 -21.43
CA VAL A 552 -11.60 3.07 -22.23
C VAL A 552 -11.08 1.80 -22.91
N LEU A 553 -11.76 0.69 -22.66
CA LEU A 553 -11.54 -0.59 -23.35
C LEU A 553 -12.45 -0.69 -24.58
N PHE A 554 -11.88 -0.93 -25.73
CA PHE A 554 -12.64 -0.99 -26.99
C PHE A 554 -12.06 -1.97 -28.00
N VAL A 555 -12.91 -2.46 -28.93
CA VAL A 555 -12.47 -3.16 -30.13
C VAL A 555 -12.11 -2.12 -31.18
N PRO A 556 -10.88 -2.11 -31.72
CA PRO A 556 -10.46 -1.16 -32.74
C PRO A 556 -11.23 -1.36 -34.05
N PRO A 557 -11.36 -0.31 -34.90
CA PRO A 557 -12.06 -0.38 -36.20
C PRO A 557 -11.48 -1.44 -37.11
N ASP A 558 -12.32 -1.92 -38.07
CA ASP A 558 -11.83 -2.79 -39.12
C ASP A 558 -10.71 -2.13 -39.93
N GLY A 559 -9.56 -2.79 -39.99
CA GLY A 559 -8.35 -2.29 -40.65
C GLY A 559 -7.27 -1.73 -39.71
N VAL A 560 -7.60 -1.43 -38.45
CA VAL A 560 -6.62 -1.12 -37.41
C VAL A 560 -6.23 -2.44 -36.73
N ARG A 561 -5.10 -3.00 -37.14
CA ARG A 561 -4.62 -4.30 -36.65
C ARG A 561 -3.12 -4.28 -36.46
N GLY A 562 -2.67 -4.83 -35.32
CA GLY A 562 -1.27 -4.87 -34.93
C GLY A 562 -0.88 -3.66 -34.10
N GLU A 563 0.16 -3.84 -33.29
CA GLU A 563 0.53 -2.91 -32.23
C GLU A 563 0.78 -1.48 -32.74
N GLU A 564 1.55 -1.33 -33.83
CA GLU A 564 1.87 -0.01 -34.40
C GLU A 564 0.58 0.74 -34.83
N ALA A 565 -0.34 0.08 -35.54
CA ALA A 565 -1.59 0.69 -35.99
C ALA A 565 -2.55 1.00 -34.83
N GLU A 566 -2.56 0.14 -33.80
CA GLU A 566 -3.39 0.32 -32.59
C GLU A 566 -2.86 1.48 -31.74
N VAL A 567 -1.52 1.64 -31.63
CA VAL A 567 -0.87 2.78 -30.97
C VAL A 567 -1.18 4.06 -31.72
N ASP A 568 -0.98 4.09 -33.06
CA ASP A 568 -1.23 5.28 -33.88
C ASP A 568 -2.68 5.73 -33.80
N PHE A 569 -3.63 4.79 -33.87
CA PHE A 569 -5.04 5.07 -33.71
C PHE A 569 -5.35 5.70 -32.35
N THR A 570 -4.83 5.10 -31.26
CA THR A 570 -5.08 5.53 -29.89
C THR A 570 -4.49 6.92 -29.62
N VAL A 571 -3.22 7.13 -29.99
CA VAL A 571 -2.57 8.44 -29.82
C VAL A 571 -3.26 9.51 -30.68
N GLY A 572 -3.74 9.13 -31.88
CA GLY A 572 -4.50 10.03 -32.74
C GLY A 572 -5.84 10.51 -32.17
N LEU A 573 -6.40 9.84 -31.16
CA LEU A 573 -7.60 10.31 -30.45
C LEU A 573 -7.34 11.62 -29.70
N THR A 574 -6.09 11.90 -29.32
CA THR A 574 -5.68 13.15 -28.66
C THR A 574 -6.07 14.40 -29.44
N GLU A 575 -6.13 14.32 -30.77
CA GLU A 575 -6.48 15.47 -31.64
C GLU A 575 -7.91 16.01 -31.40
N ALA A 576 -8.80 15.17 -30.89
CA ALA A 576 -10.18 15.53 -30.58
C ALA A 576 -10.39 15.93 -29.11
N MET A 577 -9.39 15.76 -28.27
CA MET A 577 -9.49 16.09 -26.83
C MET A 577 -9.22 17.58 -26.58
N PRO A 578 -9.70 18.11 -25.44
CA PRO A 578 -9.36 19.47 -25.00
C PRO A 578 -7.84 19.71 -24.93
N GLU A 579 -7.42 20.96 -25.11
CA GLU A 579 -6.00 21.34 -25.01
C GLU A 579 -5.39 20.87 -23.68
N GLY A 580 -4.23 20.26 -23.73
CA GLY A 580 -3.51 19.73 -22.56
C GLY A 580 -3.95 18.33 -22.11
N ILE A 581 -4.99 17.75 -22.69
CA ILE A 581 -5.42 16.37 -22.43
C ILE A 581 -4.83 15.46 -23.50
N ARG A 582 -4.15 14.39 -23.07
CA ARG A 582 -3.51 13.41 -23.96
C ARG A 582 -4.08 12.02 -23.73
N VAL A 583 -4.27 11.30 -24.83
CA VAL A 583 -4.68 9.90 -24.80
C VAL A 583 -3.45 9.04 -25.10
N GLY A 584 -3.14 8.13 -24.20
CA GLY A 584 -2.06 7.17 -24.30
C GLY A 584 -2.57 5.75 -24.62
N PHE A 585 -1.70 4.94 -25.18
CA PHE A 585 -1.92 3.52 -25.37
C PHE A 585 -1.40 2.78 -24.11
N ASP A 586 -2.31 2.21 -23.30
CA ASP A 586 -1.93 1.51 -22.05
C ASP A 586 -1.80 -0.02 -22.24
N GLY A 587 -2.36 -0.56 -23.34
CA GLY A 587 -2.17 -1.96 -23.64
C GLY A 587 -3.08 -2.51 -24.75
N ARG A 588 -2.74 -3.74 -25.16
CA ARG A 588 -3.50 -4.53 -26.12
C ARG A 588 -3.70 -5.95 -25.61
N TYR A 589 -4.85 -6.52 -25.92
CA TYR A 589 -5.22 -7.85 -25.48
C TYR A 589 -5.87 -8.63 -26.63
N GLU A 590 -5.60 -9.93 -26.66
CA GLU A 590 -6.18 -10.80 -27.69
C GLU A 590 -7.69 -10.89 -27.55
N LYS A 591 -8.16 -11.01 -26.30
CA LYS A 591 -9.58 -11.10 -25.95
C LYS A 591 -9.87 -10.54 -24.57
N MET A 592 -11.14 -10.18 -24.36
CA MET A 592 -11.70 -9.76 -23.08
C MET A 592 -13.00 -10.53 -22.81
N LEU A 593 -13.17 -10.95 -21.57
CA LEU A 593 -14.47 -11.29 -21.01
C LEU A 593 -14.94 -10.15 -20.14
N SER A 594 -15.92 -9.40 -20.58
CA SER A 594 -16.55 -8.33 -19.82
C SER A 594 -17.79 -8.87 -19.10
N TYR A 595 -17.87 -8.65 -17.78
CA TYR A 595 -18.90 -9.27 -16.93
C TYR A 595 -19.82 -8.23 -16.27
N LYS A 596 -19.26 -7.28 -15.54
CA LYS A 596 -19.94 -6.19 -14.84
C LYS A 596 -18.99 -5.01 -14.74
N LYS A 597 -19.52 -3.79 -14.50
CA LYS A 597 -18.68 -2.59 -14.27
C LYS A 597 -17.48 -2.91 -13.38
N LYS A 598 -16.27 -2.65 -13.85
CA LYS A 598 -14.98 -2.95 -13.17
C LYS A 598 -14.73 -4.44 -12.84
N ASN A 599 -15.40 -5.37 -13.53
CA ASN A 599 -15.20 -6.81 -13.34
C ASN A 599 -15.07 -7.50 -14.70
N TYR A 600 -13.83 -7.72 -15.13
CA TYR A 600 -13.50 -8.29 -16.42
C TYR A 600 -12.21 -9.13 -16.36
N ALA A 601 -12.00 -9.93 -17.39
CA ALA A 601 -10.77 -10.68 -17.60
C ALA A 601 -10.19 -10.37 -18.98
N LEU A 602 -8.87 -10.16 -19.05
CA LEU A 602 -8.14 -9.85 -20.28
C LEU A 602 -7.16 -10.98 -20.58
N LEU A 603 -7.13 -11.44 -21.83
CA LEU A 603 -6.17 -12.40 -22.33
C LEU A 603 -5.07 -11.66 -23.10
N THR A 604 -3.84 -11.74 -22.62
CA THR A 604 -2.69 -11.18 -23.32
C THR A 604 -2.31 -12.01 -24.54
N TYR A 605 -1.55 -11.45 -25.48
CA TYR A 605 -1.02 -12.17 -26.64
C TYR A 605 0.02 -13.25 -26.25
N ASP A 606 0.60 -13.18 -25.04
CA ASP A 606 1.49 -14.21 -24.48
C ASP A 606 0.71 -15.35 -23.82
N GLY A 607 -0.61 -15.24 -23.73
CA GLY A 607 -1.50 -16.26 -23.19
C GLY A 607 -1.80 -16.13 -21.69
N ASP A 608 -1.36 -15.05 -21.04
CA ASP A 608 -1.62 -14.78 -19.63
C ASP A 608 -3.02 -14.18 -19.42
N LEU A 609 -3.63 -14.48 -18.28
CA LEU A 609 -4.91 -13.93 -17.87
C LEU A 609 -4.71 -12.85 -16.81
N LYS A 610 -5.18 -11.64 -17.11
CA LYS A 610 -5.29 -10.54 -16.14
C LYS A 610 -6.73 -10.37 -15.69
N PHE A 611 -6.95 -10.18 -14.39
CA PHE A 611 -8.29 -10.03 -13.80
C PHE A 611 -8.45 -8.66 -13.19
N LYS A 612 -9.62 -8.06 -13.39
CA LYS A 612 -10.04 -6.84 -12.70
C LYS A 612 -11.33 -7.11 -11.94
N GLY A 613 -11.39 -6.62 -10.71
CA GLY A 613 -12.59 -6.68 -9.85
C GLY A 613 -12.76 -7.98 -9.08
N SER A 614 -13.42 -7.87 -7.92
CA SER A 614 -13.62 -8.97 -6.97
C SER A 614 -14.84 -9.85 -7.25
N SER A 615 -15.75 -9.44 -8.15
CA SER A 615 -16.96 -10.20 -8.44
C SER A 615 -16.66 -11.47 -9.22
N LEU A 616 -15.63 -11.48 -10.05
CA LEU A 616 -15.17 -12.67 -10.76
C LEU A 616 -14.37 -13.57 -9.82
N ILE A 617 -13.26 -13.07 -9.29
CA ILE A 617 -12.36 -13.82 -8.41
C ILE A 617 -12.16 -13.03 -7.12
N SER A 618 -12.68 -13.55 -5.99
CA SER A 618 -12.47 -12.97 -4.66
C SER A 618 -11.53 -13.83 -3.83
N ARG A 619 -10.62 -13.21 -3.08
CA ARG A 619 -9.72 -13.90 -2.13
C ARG A 619 -10.48 -14.61 -1.01
N SER A 620 -11.73 -14.20 -0.72
CA SER A 620 -12.59 -14.83 0.29
C SER A 620 -13.28 -16.12 -0.19
N ASN A 621 -13.22 -16.43 -1.49
CA ASN A 621 -13.78 -17.67 -2.02
C ASN A 621 -12.88 -18.87 -1.72
N GLU A 622 -13.49 -20.05 -1.67
CA GLU A 622 -12.78 -21.32 -1.55
C GLU A 622 -11.77 -21.47 -2.72
N PRO A 623 -10.57 -22.03 -2.47
CA PRO A 623 -9.54 -22.15 -3.51
C PRO A 623 -9.99 -22.93 -4.74
N PHE A 624 -10.72 -24.06 -4.58
CA PHE A 624 -11.26 -24.81 -5.70
C PHE A 624 -12.21 -23.98 -6.59
N GLY A 625 -13.01 -23.10 -5.95
CA GLY A 625 -13.91 -22.21 -6.66
C GLY A 625 -13.19 -21.14 -7.47
N ARG A 626 -12.08 -20.60 -6.92
CA ARG A 626 -11.22 -19.66 -7.64
C ARG A 626 -10.53 -20.32 -8.86
N ASP A 627 -10.02 -21.56 -8.68
CA ASP A 627 -9.44 -22.34 -9.78
C ASP A 627 -10.49 -22.65 -10.84
N PHE A 628 -11.67 -23.10 -10.42
CA PHE A 628 -12.78 -23.34 -11.34
C PHE A 628 -13.13 -22.09 -12.16
N VAL A 629 -13.34 -20.94 -11.52
CA VAL A 629 -13.68 -19.68 -12.22
C VAL A 629 -12.58 -19.26 -13.17
N ARG A 630 -11.31 -19.32 -12.79
CA ARG A 630 -10.16 -18.98 -13.63
C ARG A 630 -10.11 -19.85 -14.89
N ARG A 631 -10.25 -21.15 -14.72
CA ARG A 631 -10.24 -22.12 -15.84
C ARG A 631 -11.49 -21.99 -16.71
N ALA A 632 -12.65 -21.73 -16.12
CA ALA A 632 -13.89 -21.49 -16.84
C ALA A 632 -13.81 -20.24 -17.73
N ILE A 633 -13.26 -19.13 -17.21
CA ILE A 633 -13.01 -17.91 -17.98
C ILE A 633 -12.08 -18.19 -19.15
N ARG A 634 -11.02 -18.99 -18.96
CA ARG A 634 -10.13 -19.37 -20.07
C ARG A 634 -10.90 -20.13 -21.16
N ARG A 635 -11.77 -21.09 -20.78
CA ARG A 635 -12.59 -21.84 -21.73
C ARG A 635 -13.55 -20.93 -22.50
N LEU A 636 -14.17 -19.96 -21.83
CA LEU A 636 -15.03 -18.97 -22.47
C LEU A 636 -14.26 -18.10 -23.46
N LEU A 637 -13.11 -17.58 -23.09
CA LEU A 637 -12.25 -16.80 -23.98
C LEU A 637 -11.80 -17.59 -25.21
N ASP A 638 -11.56 -18.90 -25.05
CA ASP A 638 -11.22 -19.82 -26.15
C ASP A 638 -12.44 -20.30 -26.94
N HIS A 639 -13.67 -19.89 -26.56
CA HIS A 639 -14.95 -20.41 -27.10
C HIS A 639 -15.08 -21.94 -26.99
N ASP A 640 -14.43 -22.54 -25.98
CA ASP A 640 -14.41 -23.98 -25.73
C ASP A 640 -15.54 -24.37 -24.74
N VAL A 641 -16.77 -24.42 -25.27
CA VAL A 641 -17.97 -24.78 -24.48
C VAL A 641 -17.91 -26.23 -24.01
N GLU A 642 -17.36 -27.16 -24.86
CA GLU A 642 -17.19 -28.57 -24.48
C GLU A 642 -16.21 -28.70 -23.31
N GLY A 643 -15.06 -27.99 -23.37
CA GLY A 643 -14.09 -27.94 -22.29
C GLY A 643 -14.64 -27.29 -21.03
N LEU A 644 -15.57 -26.32 -21.15
CA LEU A 644 -16.23 -25.68 -20.00
C LEU A 644 -17.17 -26.65 -19.29
N HIS A 645 -17.99 -27.39 -20.07
CA HIS A 645 -18.84 -28.46 -19.52
C HIS A 645 -17.99 -29.54 -18.84
N ALA A 646 -16.96 -30.04 -19.49
CA ALA A 646 -16.06 -31.06 -18.96
C ALA A 646 -15.42 -30.56 -17.63
N LEU A 647 -14.98 -29.31 -17.57
CA LEU A 647 -14.42 -28.70 -16.34
C LEU A 647 -15.42 -28.70 -15.18
N TYR A 648 -16.68 -28.34 -15.45
CA TYR A 648 -17.73 -28.36 -14.43
C TYR A 648 -17.98 -29.78 -13.91
N VAL A 649 -18.12 -30.76 -14.84
CA VAL A 649 -18.35 -32.17 -14.49
C VAL A 649 -17.17 -32.75 -13.73
N ASP A 650 -15.92 -32.47 -14.13
CA ASP A 650 -14.72 -32.94 -13.44
C ASP A 650 -14.62 -32.35 -12.03
N THR A 651 -14.86 -31.04 -11.87
CA THR A 651 -14.85 -30.40 -10.54
C THR A 651 -15.95 -30.97 -9.64
N ARG A 652 -17.14 -31.18 -10.19
CA ARG A 652 -18.24 -31.82 -9.50
C ARG A 652 -17.89 -33.25 -9.04
N ASN A 653 -17.26 -34.05 -9.90
CA ASN A 653 -16.84 -35.41 -9.58
C ASN A 653 -15.77 -35.42 -8.49
N LYS A 654 -14.81 -34.49 -8.48
CA LYS A 654 -13.85 -34.33 -7.38
C LYS A 654 -14.54 -34.08 -6.05
N ILE A 655 -15.55 -33.19 -6.03
CA ILE A 655 -16.34 -32.91 -4.82
C ILE A 655 -17.11 -34.14 -4.36
N VAL A 656 -17.79 -34.85 -5.28
CA VAL A 656 -18.61 -36.04 -4.96
C VAL A 656 -17.76 -37.18 -4.39
N ASN A 657 -16.54 -37.34 -4.90
CA ASN A 657 -15.63 -38.43 -4.54
C ASN A 657 -14.67 -38.03 -3.40
N SER A 658 -14.76 -36.82 -2.86
CA SER A 658 -13.78 -36.26 -1.90
C SER A 658 -12.33 -36.38 -2.39
N ASP A 659 -12.12 -36.18 -3.69
CA ASP A 659 -10.81 -36.30 -4.35
C ASP A 659 -10.04 -34.97 -4.25
N TRP A 660 -9.62 -34.66 -3.01
CA TRP A 660 -8.89 -33.45 -2.68
C TRP A 660 -7.40 -33.75 -2.46
N GLU A 661 -6.52 -32.93 -3.03
CA GLU A 661 -5.07 -33.02 -2.77
C GLU A 661 -4.74 -32.72 -1.31
N SER A 662 -5.42 -31.75 -0.73
CA SER A 662 -5.31 -31.34 0.68
C SER A 662 -6.54 -30.55 1.11
N VAL A 663 -6.69 -30.32 2.40
CA VAL A 663 -7.73 -29.45 2.96
C VAL A 663 -7.65 -28.00 2.41
N ASP A 664 -6.46 -27.55 2.05
CA ASP A 664 -6.24 -26.21 1.48
C ASP A 664 -6.90 -26.04 0.10
N SER A 665 -7.26 -27.13 -0.56
CA SER A 665 -8.00 -27.06 -1.83
C SER A 665 -9.43 -26.52 -1.66
N PHE A 666 -10.05 -26.69 -0.50
CA PHE A 666 -11.46 -26.32 -0.28
C PHE A 666 -11.74 -25.56 1.03
N ALA A 667 -10.79 -25.52 1.96
CA ALA A 667 -10.95 -24.75 3.19
C ALA A 667 -10.92 -23.23 2.93
N ARG A 668 -11.76 -22.50 3.66
CA ARG A 668 -11.73 -21.03 3.68
C ARG A 668 -10.80 -20.55 4.76
N THR A 669 -10.07 -19.49 4.48
CA THR A 669 -9.24 -18.81 5.47
C THR A 669 -9.73 -17.37 5.63
N GLU A 670 -10.13 -17.01 6.82
CA GLU A 670 -10.61 -15.67 7.16
C GLU A 670 -9.78 -15.07 8.30
N THR A 671 -9.59 -13.76 8.25
CA THR A 671 -8.87 -13.02 9.29
C THR A 671 -9.88 -12.44 10.30
N LEU A 672 -9.58 -12.55 11.59
CA LEU A 672 -10.35 -11.92 12.64
C LEU A 672 -10.20 -10.38 12.57
N LYS A 673 -11.30 -9.69 12.36
CA LYS A 673 -11.35 -8.23 12.26
C LYS A 673 -11.45 -7.53 13.62
N ASP A 674 -11.97 -8.24 14.63
CA ASP A 674 -12.21 -7.73 15.97
C ASP A 674 -11.66 -8.71 17.01
N THR A 675 -11.53 -8.28 18.25
CA THR A 675 -11.20 -9.18 19.36
C THR A 675 -12.37 -10.13 19.64
N LEU A 676 -12.10 -11.27 20.26
CA LEU A 676 -13.18 -12.19 20.64
C LEU A 676 -14.16 -11.55 21.65
N SER A 677 -13.68 -10.66 22.53
CA SER A 677 -14.52 -9.92 23.49
C SER A 677 -15.46 -8.93 22.81
N ASP A 678 -14.96 -8.15 21.82
CA ASP A 678 -15.79 -7.21 21.06
C ASP A 678 -16.83 -7.95 20.24
N TYR A 679 -16.42 -9.06 19.59
CA TYR A 679 -17.34 -9.92 18.86
C TYR A 679 -18.45 -10.47 19.77
N GLU A 680 -18.13 -10.95 20.98
CA GLU A 680 -19.12 -11.46 21.92
C GLU A 680 -20.10 -10.37 22.36
N ALA A 681 -19.58 -9.18 22.68
CA ALA A 681 -20.40 -8.03 23.06
C ALA A 681 -21.38 -7.64 21.94
N ASP A 682 -20.94 -7.62 20.68
CA ASP A 682 -21.79 -7.31 19.52
C ASP A 682 -22.85 -8.37 19.26
N VAL A 683 -22.52 -9.65 19.42
CA VAL A 683 -23.46 -10.76 19.28
C VAL A 683 -24.52 -10.73 20.40
N GLU A 684 -24.13 -10.47 21.66
CA GLU A 684 -25.01 -10.32 22.79
C GLU A 684 -25.94 -9.11 22.67
N ALA A 685 -25.41 -7.99 22.15
CA ALA A 685 -26.19 -6.78 21.86
C ALA A 685 -27.14 -6.95 20.66
N GLY A 686 -27.01 -8.03 19.88
CA GLY A 686 -27.79 -8.25 18.65
C GLY A 686 -27.35 -7.42 17.45
N ASN A 687 -26.17 -6.79 17.51
CA ASN A 687 -25.62 -5.95 16.46
C ASN A 687 -25.06 -6.77 15.27
N ARG A 688 -24.68 -8.03 15.51
CA ARG A 688 -24.18 -8.92 14.45
C ARG A 688 -24.58 -10.39 14.71
N PRO A 689 -24.72 -11.21 13.63
CA PRO A 689 -24.96 -12.65 13.76
C PRO A 689 -23.66 -13.39 14.17
N ARG A 690 -23.79 -14.60 14.68
CA ARG A 690 -22.67 -15.50 14.92
C ARG A 690 -21.96 -15.88 13.61
N ALA A 691 -20.64 -15.85 13.62
CA ALA A 691 -19.79 -16.16 12.48
C ALA A 691 -18.89 -17.36 12.77
N ALA A 692 -18.70 -18.24 11.76
CA ALA A 692 -17.91 -19.46 11.88
C ALA A 692 -16.47 -19.19 12.34
N THR A 693 -15.83 -18.20 11.77
CA THR A 693 -14.46 -17.78 12.05
C THR A 693 -14.22 -17.51 13.53
N TYR A 694 -15.12 -16.73 14.16
CA TYR A 694 -15.00 -16.38 15.58
C TYR A 694 -15.36 -17.53 16.52
N GLU A 695 -16.37 -18.32 16.19
CA GLU A 695 -16.74 -19.48 17.00
C GLU A 695 -15.62 -20.55 16.97
N LEU A 696 -14.98 -20.75 15.82
CA LEU A 696 -13.81 -21.63 15.70
C LEU A 696 -12.54 -21.06 16.35
N ALA A 697 -12.39 -19.74 16.33
CA ALA A 697 -11.32 -19.08 17.07
C ALA A 697 -11.44 -19.33 18.57
N LYS A 698 -12.65 -19.26 19.14
CA LYS A 698 -12.92 -19.63 20.54
C LYS A 698 -12.58 -21.09 20.81
N GLN A 699 -13.03 -22.00 19.95
CA GLN A 699 -12.71 -23.45 20.08
C GLN A 699 -11.19 -23.70 20.00
N LYS A 700 -10.49 -23.01 19.09
CA LYS A 700 -9.03 -23.06 18.96
C LYS A 700 -8.36 -22.57 20.24
N GLN A 701 -8.80 -21.43 20.78
CA GLN A 701 -8.31 -20.88 22.04
C GLN A 701 -8.56 -21.84 23.23
N GLU A 702 -9.76 -22.41 23.36
CA GLU A 702 -10.11 -23.35 24.42
C GLU A 702 -9.28 -24.64 24.34
N ARG A 703 -9.09 -25.19 23.12
CA ARG A 703 -8.32 -26.43 22.90
C ARG A 703 -6.83 -26.25 23.13
N THR A 704 -6.29 -25.13 22.69
CA THR A 704 -4.83 -24.87 22.71
C THR A 704 -4.39 -24.14 23.98
N GLY A 705 -5.34 -23.54 24.71
CA GLY A 705 -5.04 -22.63 25.83
C GLY A 705 -4.34 -21.35 25.38
N LYS A 706 -4.26 -21.09 24.07
CA LYS A 706 -3.57 -19.92 23.46
C LYS A 706 -4.59 -18.83 23.13
N PRO A 707 -4.39 -17.57 23.55
CA PRO A 707 -5.28 -16.49 23.17
C PRO A 707 -5.22 -16.28 21.66
N VAL A 708 -6.39 -16.19 21.04
CA VAL A 708 -6.54 -15.78 19.65
C VAL A 708 -6.77 -14.28 19.62
N LYS A 709 -6.03 -13.57 18.77
CA LYS A 709 -6.04 -12.11 18.70
C LYS A 709 -6.71 -11.61 17.41
N LYS A 710 -7.11 -10.35 17.41
CA LYS A 710 -7.45 -9.60 16.18
C LYS A 710 -6.26 -9.70 15.20
N GLY A 711 -6.54 -9.98 13.93
CA GLY A 711 -5.53 -10.21 12.90
C GLY A 711 -5.19 -11.69 12.65
N ASP A 712 -5.50 -12.60 13.58
CA ASP A 712 -5.26 -14.03 13.38
C ASP A 712 -6.11 -14.61 12.25
N ARG A 713 -5.53 -15.54 11.51
CA ARG A 713 -6.19 -16.26 10.42
C ARG A 713 -6.76 -17.58 10.94
N ILE A 714 -8.01 -17.83 10.59
CA ILE A 714 -8.70 -19.07 10.92
C ILE A 714 -9.07 -19.78 9.62
N SER A 715 -8.44 -20.93 9.39
CA SER A 715 -8.76 -21.81 8.26
C SER A 715 -9.76 -22.87 8.71
N TYR A 716 -10.83 -23.03 7.96
CA TYR A 716 -11.90 -23.94 8.30
C TYR A 716 -12.62 -24.49 7.06
N TYR A 717 -13.30 -25.58 7.24
CA TYR A 717 -14.17 -26.19 6.23
C TYR A 717 -15.56 -26.52 6.82
N ILE A 718 -16.51 -26.78 5.94
CA ILE A 718 -17.90 -27.04 6.31
C ILE A 718 -18.14 -28.55 6.33
N THR A 719 -18.82 -29.02 7.39
CA THR A 719 -19.24 -30.40 7.63
C THR A 719 -20.76 -30.56 7.60
N GLY A 720 -21.27 -31.80 7.63
CA GLY A 720 -22.69 -32.13 7.63
C GLY A 720 -23.19 -32.68 6.30
N ASP A 721 -24.49 -32.98 6.20
CA ASP A 721 -25.04 -33.74 5.08
C ASP A 721 -26.02 -32.93 4.21
N SER A 722 -26.21 -31.65 4.50
CA SER A 722 -27.17 -30.76 3.81
C SER A 722 -26.51 -29.51 3.30
N ALA A 723 -26.89 -29.07 2.10
CA ALA A 723 -26.43 -27.80 1.54
C ALA A 723 -26.88 -26.56 2.35
N GLY A 724 -27.97 -26.65 3.08
CA GLY A 724 -28.53 -25.58 3.90
C GLY A 724 -28.03 -25.59 5.35
N VAL A 725 -26.72 -25.62 5.57
CA VAL A 725 -26.10 -25.61 6.90
C VAL A 725 -25.91 -24.20 7.47
N THR A 726 -25.93 -24.12 8.79
CA THR A 726 -25.52 -22.90 9.48
C THR A 726 -24.01 -22.93 9.71
N ALA A 727 -23.27 -22.13 8.97
CA ALA A 727 -21.80 -22.19 8.92
C ALA A 727 -21.14 -22.26 10.31
N PHE A 728 -21.55 -21.41 11.28
CA PHE A 728 -20.93 -21.41 12.61
C PHE A 728 -21.21 -22.67 13.46
N LYS A 729 -22.17 -23.52 13.06
CA LYS A 729 -22.48 -24.80 13.73
C LYS A 729 -21.84 -26.00 13.04
N ASN A 730 -21.61 -25.87 11.74
CA ASN A 730 -21.19 -26.95 10.87
C ASN A 730 -19.78 -26.75 10.32
N SER A 731 -18.99 -25.85 10.91
CA SER A 731 -17.60 -25.65 10.52
C SER A 731 -16.65 -26.40 11.45
N ARG A 732 -15.50 -26.85 10.90
CA ARG A 732 -14.37 -27.40 11.62
C ARG A 732 -13.10 -26.70 11.18
N LEU A 733 -12.10 -26.66 12.09
CA LEU A 733 -10.77 -26.15 11.76
C LEU A 733 -10.13 -27.00 10.66
N ALA A 734 -9.46 -26.38 9.71
CA ALA A 734 -8.78 -27.10 8.62
C ALA A 734 -7.80 -28.17 9.15
N ALA A 735 -7.12 -27.89 10.24
CA ALA A 735 -6.22 -28.85 10.91
C ALA A 735 -6.90 -30.11 11.45
N ASP A 736 -8.24 -30.17 11.49
CA ASP A 736 -9.01 -31.31 11.98
C ASP A 736 -9.46 -32.26 10.84
N TRP A 737 -9.17 -31.91 9.58
CA TRP A 737 -9.55 -32.74 8.43
C TRP A 737 -8.60 -33.95 8.29
N ASP A 738 -9.19 -35.12 8.06
CA ASP A 738 -8.49 -36.38 7.88
C ASP A 738 -8.72 -36.92 6.45
N PRO A 739 -7.70 -36.95 5.60
CA PRO A 739 -7.83 -37.44 4.23
C PRO A 739 -8.23 -38.92 4.14
N ASP A 740 -7.90 -39.73 5.17
CA ASP A 740 -8.30 -41.14 5.21
C ASP A 740 -9.75 -41.35 5.64
N ASN A 741 -10.37 -40.31 6.24
CA ASN A 741 -11.76 -40.33 6.70
C ASN A 741 -12.44 -38.96 6.46
N PRO A 742 -12.60 -38.53 5.19
CA PRO A 742 -13.09 -37.23 4.83
C PRO A 742 -14.51 -36.98 5.34
N ASP A 743 -14.79 -35.83 5.93
CA ASP A 743 -16.08 -35.46 6.51
C ASP A 743 -16.57 -34.09 6.07
N GLU A 744 -15.98 -33.53 5.01
CA GLU A 744 -16.47 -32.30 4.39
C GLU A 744 -17.85 -32.50 3.77
N ASN A 745 -18.66 -31.42 3.81
CA ASN A 745 -20.02 -31.42 3.35
C ASN A 745 -20.13 -31.37 1.81
N THR A 746 -20.21 -32.52 1.18
CA THR A 746 -20.35 -32.67 -0.27
C THR A 746 -21.52 -31.82 -0.83
N ALA A 747 -22.69 -31.84 -0.17
CA ALA A 747 -23.85 -31.08 -0.65
C ALA A 747 -23.64 -29.56 -0.60
N TYR A 748 -22.93 -29.06 0.43
CA TYR A 748 -22.53 -27.66 0.53
C TYR A 748 -21.56 -27.26 -0.59
N TYR A 749 -20.49 -28.03 -0.80
CA TYR A 749 -19.49 -27.70 -1.82
C TYR A 749 -20.02 -27.84 -3.25
N LEU A 750 -20.98 -28.76 -3.50
CA LEU A 750 -21.71 -28.81 -4.77
C LEU A 750 -22.53 -27.54 -4.98
N LYS A 751 -23.28 -27.09 -3.98
CA LYS A 751 -23.99 -25.81 -4.06
C LYS A 751 -23.04 -24.64 -4.30
N ARG A 752 -21.87 -24.63 -3.65
CA ARG A 752 -20.84 -23.59 -3.90
C ARG A 752 -20.34 -23.63 -5.35
N LEU A 753 -20.14 -24.82 -5.92
CA LEU A 753 -19.76 -24.95 -7.32
C LEU A 753 -20.84 -24.36 -8.23
N ASP A 754 -22.13 -24.66 -7.94
CA ASP A 754 -23.26 -24.10 -8.71
C ASP A 754 -23.29 -22.56 -8.60
N GLU A 755 -23.08 -21.99 -7.41
CA GLU A 755 -22.98 -20.54 -7.21
C GLU A 755 -21.78 -19.90 -7.96
N PHE A 756 -20.68 -20.62 -8.14
CA PHE A 756 -19.57 -20.17 -9.01
C PHE A 756 -19.95 -20.27 -10.48
N ALA A 757 -20.67 -21.29 -10.87
CA ALA A 757 -21.15 -21.48 -12.25
C ALA A 757 -22.20 -20.41 -12.62
N GLU A 758 -23.08 -19.98 -11.71
CA GLU A 758 -24.07 -18.92 -11.91
C GLU A 758 -23.45 -17.59 -12.38
N LYS A 759 -22.16 -17.33 -12.09
CA LYS A 759 -21.46 -16.16 -12.64
C LYS A 759 -21.41 -16.14 -14.15
N PHE A 760 -21.52 -17.29 -14.79
CA PHE A 760 -21.47 -17.45 -16.25
C PHE A 760 -22.85 -17.46 -16.90
N GLU A 761 -23.94 -17.43 -16.11
CA GLU A 761 -25.31 -17.35 -16.63
C GLU A 761 -25.51 -16.20 -17.66
N PRO A 762 -24.97 -14.99 -17.45
CA PRO A 762 -25.14 -13.89 -18.42
C PRO A 762 -24.61 -14.16 -19.81
N PHE A 763 -23.73 -15.14 -19.99
CA PHE A 763 -23.05 -15.47 -21.25
C PHE A 763 -23.78 -16.56 -22.04
N PHE A 764 -24.92 -17.04 -21.59
CA PHE A 764 -25.70 -18.08 -22.22
C PHE A 764 -27.19 -17.76 -22.25
N THR A 765 -27.95 -18.45 -23.11
CA THR A 765 -29.39 -18.53 -22.91
C THR A 765 -29.70 -19.40 -21.68
N GLU A 766 -30.88 -19.24 -21.06
CA GLU A 766 -31.25 -20.06 -19.90
C GLU A 766 -31.21 -21.58 -20.20
N ALA A 767 -31.57 -21.98 -21.43
CA ALA A 767 -31.54 -23.36 -21.85
C ALA A 767 -30.12 -23.89 -22.03
N ASP A 768 -29.22 -23.10 -22.67
CA ASP A 768 -27.82 -23.44 -22.87
C ASP A 768 -27.05 -23.47 -21.55
N PHE A 769 -27.29 -22.51 -20.65
CA PHE A 769 -26.67 -22.49 -19.33
C PHE A 769 -26.99 -23.79 -18.56
N ARG A 770 -28.24 -24.22 -18.57
CA ARG A 770 -28.64 -25.48 -17.92
C ARG A 770 -27.98 -26.71 -18.57
N LEU A 771 -27.73 -26.70 -19.86
CA LEU A 771 -27.03 -27.78 -20.54
C LEU A 771 -25.53 -27.81 -20.18
N VAL A 772 -24.87 -26.65 -20.23
CA VAL A 772 -23.44 -26.52 -19.99
C VAL A 772 -23.09 -26.87 -18.53
N PHE A 773 -23.91 -26.44 -17.56
CA PHE A 773 -23.70 -26.67 -16.13
C PHE A 773 -24.63 -27.74 -15.54
N SER A 774 -24.85 -28.82 -16.30
CA SER A 774 -25.59 -29.98 -15.84
C SER A 774 -24.68 -31.20 -15.69
N PRO A 775 -24.83 -31.98 -14.64
CA PRO A 775 -24.13 -33.25 -14.46
C PRO A 775 -24.79 -34.40 -15.26
N GLU A 776 -26.03 -34.21 -15.74
CA GLU A 776 -26.84 -35.25 -16.35
C GLU A 776 -26.67 -35.20 -17.85
N ASP A 777 -25.83 -36.10 -18.37
CA ASP A 777 -25.73 -36.37 -19.80
C ASP A 777 -26.01 -37.83 -20.10
N MET A 778 -27.26 -38.08 -20.42
CA MET A 778 -27.71 -39.43 -20.79
C MET A 778 -27.30 -39.83 -22.24
N PHE A 779 -26.84 -38.87 -23.06
CA PHE A 779 -26.54 -39.07 -24.49
C PHE A 779 -25.19 -38.55 -24.97
N GLY A 780 -24.37 -37.99 -24.09
CA GLY A 780 -23.13 -37.26 -24.41
C GLY A 780 -23.39 -35.77 -24.63
N PHE A 781 -22.67 -34.91 -23.93
CA PHE A 781 -22.76 -33.45 -24.14
C PHE A 781 -22.25 -33.09 -25.55
N SER A 782 -23.00 -32.26 -26.26
CA SER A 782 -22.56 -31.63 -27.52
C SER A 782 -22.72 -30.10 -27.37
N ALA A 783 -21.68 -29.38 -27.74
CA ALA A 783 -21.72 -27.91 -27.83
C ALA A 783 -22.40 -27.40 -29.12
N ASP A 784 -22.87 -28.30 -29.99
CA ASP A 784 -23.48 -27.90 -31.27
C ASP A 784 -24.67 -26.95 -31.05
N GLY A 785 -24.57 -25.74 -31.57
CA GLY A 785 -25.61 -24.71 -31.49
C GLY A 785 -25.63 -23.90 -30.18
N ILE A 786 -24.70 -24.12 -29.28
CA ILE A 786 -24.53 -23.28 -28.07
C ILE A 786 -23.56 -22.14 -28.41
N GLU A 787 -24.04 -20.91 -28.31
CA GLU A 787 -23.26 -19.71 -28.58
C GLU A 787 -23.06 -18.88 -27.30
N ILE A 788 -21.85 -18.35 -27.12
CA ILE A 788 -21.57 -17.39 -26.05
C ILE A 788 -22.21 -16.06 -26.42
N GLN A 789 -23.09 -15.58 -25.58
CA GLN A 789 -23.89 -14.38 -25.83
C GLN A 789 -23.09 -13.11 -25.54
N GLU A 790 -23.19 -12.14 -26.43
CA GLU A 790 -22.84 -10.75 -26.18
C GLU A 790 -24.13 -9.98 -25.89
N ARG A 791 -24.09 -9.10 -24.87
CA ARG A 791 -25.24 -8.29 -24.48
C ARG A 791 -24.87 -6.82 -24.42
N GLU A 792 -25.58 -6.00 -25.16
CA GLU A 792 -25.52 -4.56 -25.04
C GLU A 792 -26.26 -4.11 -23.78
N HIS A 793 -25.69 -3.13 -23.08
CA HIS A 793 -26.30 -2.51 -21.91
C HIS A 793 -26.72 -1.08 -22.25
N GLU A 794 -27.91 -0.68 -21.79
CA GLU A 794 -28.28 0.73 -21.77
C GLU A 794 -27.35 1.43 -20.78
N SER A 795 -26.49 2.29 -21.30
CA SER A 795 -25.59 3.11 -20.52
C SER A 795 -26.36 4.16 -19.71
N ASP A 796 -25.92 4.42 -18.48
CA ASP A 796 -26.38 5.58 -17.70
C ASP A 796 -26.13 6.92 -18.45
N TYR A 797 -25.34 6.88 -19.54
CA TYR A 797 -25.06 7.99 -20.46
C TYR A 797 -26.29 8.68 -21.03
N HIS A 798 -27.44 7.99 -21.20
CA HIS A 798 -28.67 8.55 -21.77
C HIS A 798 -29.66 9.08 -20.72
N GLN A 799 -29.52 8.75 -19.44
CA GLN A 799 -30.42 9.20 -18.38
C GLN A 799 -30.16 10.64 -17.92
N ASP A 800 -28.89 11.11 -18.01
CA ASP A 800 -28.51 12.47 -17.60
C ASP A 800 -28.84 13.58 -18.63
N GLN A 801 -29.23 13.22 -19.87
CA GLN A 801 -29.62 14.22 -20.90
C GLN A 801 -31.08 14.65 -20.80
N ASP A 802 -31.92 13.92 -20.07
CA ASP A 802 -33.37 14.23 -19.92
C ASP A 802 -33.75 14.95 -18.61
N GLU A 803 -32.81 15.09 -17.66
CA GLU A 803 -33.01 15.95 -16.49
C GLU A 803 -32.48 17.36 -16.76
N GLU A 804 -33.27 18.20 -17.41
CA GLU A 804 -33.16 19.65 -17.34
C GLU A 804 -33.22 20.09 -15.86
N VAL A 805 -32.05 20.43 -15.29
CA VAL A 805 -31.97 21.02 -13.95
C VAL A 805 -32.75 22.34 -13.96
N PRO A 806 -33.82 22.51 -13.21
CA PRO A 806 -34.45 23.83 -13.08
C PRO A 806 -33.46 24.73 -12.31
N PHE A 807 -33.19 25.87 -12.89
CA PHE A 807 -32.39 26.98 -12.37
C PHE A 807 -32.76 27.41 -10.95
#